data_49d6294507d6aa686437e4a25297df24
#
_entry.id   49d6294507d6aa686437e4a25297df24
#
_cell.length_a   1.000
_cell.length_b   1.000
_cell.length_c   1.000
_cell.angle_alpha   90.00
_cell.angle_beta   90.00
_cell.angle_gamma   90.00
#
_symmetry.space_group_name_H-M   'P 1'
#
loop_
_entity.id
_entity.type
_entity.pdbx_description
1 polymer ?
#
loop_
_entity_poly.entity_id
_entity_poly.type
_entity_poly.pdbx_seq_one_letter_code
_entity_poly.pdbx_strand_id
1 'polypeptide(L)'
;MDGADSAHLTPSELEPRWSPATSESELELPSSLESWVAALGLWASVDEPTYRLVARCFGNGRGPEWSFLCSLLLHAGLVEPGSPSETFTFRPEWMPALERALVALGGADAARSKLVDAWLAAPDQRLVTEVAGWASDSSRWDAVDEIWMALAEETGGLPPEALVIYRDLPPEARKARPMLTWASGAAESLLSDPLRQEGEATIQRLLLDAEVIHADWSMREDPDTAVAAGTIRMQGVRRLPTTHAGQSLEAAWRTKQEIDEFIDARSRSGHGPGRTTQAIFRAYSARLALARGDIERAVSEARWAGLLSDWEPASVLAAGIEALALSISSEDGPARDGTHQRGGVDGILGVRGLKGTGQVFEILADGIDALGRLNRDELDRVLAAISPAAAGIAGVWSVRVALAGFRAALWGDVARGLKQLSAEITHESIAYRQQEEPLGRAMLARVRVMLLIKSGAFGAATQAAETMDGNRKLLPLARISLWAGEYERAIRLADGGPFEADLDHGDEYRLKLLRVAAALLDGSCDDELRAAGVDELRRMLTSRAFLPLALMPRPARDALLDLYRADGHADDPDFELLVIRLQTLNDAGEDGIRPVHLTDREIVLLPLLARDESVPEIARSLQVSVNTVRKQVATLREKFQAETRAELIRKAISYGAIH
;
A
#
# COMPACT_ATOMS: atom_id res chain seq x y z
N MET A 1 -51.11 2.00 26.49
CA MET A 1 -51.47 1.72 27.88
C MET A 1 -50.61 0.54 28.26
N ASP A 2 -49.53 0.82 28.88
CA ASP A 2 -49.11 0.60 30.22
C ASP A 2 -47.67 1.13 30.40
N GLY A 3 -47.61 2.06 31.34
CA GLY A 3 -46.44 2.77 31.72
C GLY A 3 -45.50 1.89 32.54
N ALA A 4 -44.26 1.80 32.12
CA ALA A 4 -43.18 1.34 32.96
C ALA A 4 -42.69 2.54 33.81
N ASP A 5 -42.96 2.42 35.11
CA ASP A 5 -42.44 3.29 36.15
C ASP A 5 -40.89 3.42 36.04
N SER A 6 -40.43 4.54 35.53
CA SER A 6 -39.07 5.04 35.75
C SER A 6 -39.05 5.57 37.17
N ALA A 7 -38.56 4.79 38.13
CA ALA A 7 -38.24 5.24 39.47
C ALA A 7 -37.18 6.36 39.36
N HIS A 8 -37.63 7.60 39.19
CA HIS A 8 -36.80 8.81 39.40
C HIS A 8 -36.58 8.92 40.92
N LEU A 9 -35.43 8.46 41.39
CA LEU A 9 -34.93 8.85 42.70
C LEU A 9 -34.78 10.37 42.71
N THR A 10 -35.57 11.05 43.54
CA THR A 10 -35.47 12.51 43.70
C THR A 10 -34.23 12.84 44.55
N PRO A 11 -33.55 13.97 44.29
CA PRO A 11 -32.36 14.40 45.07
C PRO A 11 -32.59 14.48 46.57
N SER A 12 -33.82 14.57 47.03
CA SER A 12 -34.21 14.62 48.46
C SER A 12 -34.21 13.22 49.15
N GLU A 13 -34.18 12.14 48.40
CA GLU A 13 -34.09 10.76 48.94
C GLU A 13 -32.64 10.29 49.16
N LEU A 14 -31.69 11.10 48.68
CA LEU A 14 -30.25 10.89 48.79
C LEU A 14 -29.59 11.84 49.76
N GLU A 15 -30.26 12.20 50.86
CA GLU A 15 -29.56 12.92 51.94
C GLU A 15 -28.42 12.07 52.46
N PRO A 16 -27.16 12.52 52.32
CA PRO A 16 -26.02 11.73 52.76
C PRO A 16 -25.99 11.69 54.30
N ARG A 17 -26.14 10.53 54.84
CA ARG A 17 -25.74 10.27 56.24
C ARG A 17 -24.20 10.18 56.40
N TRP A 18 -23.50 11.13 55.80
CA TRP A 18 -22.04 11.11 55.75
C TRP A 18 -21.50 12.18 56.69
N SER A 19 -21.07 11.76 57.86
CA SER A 19 -20.27 12.61 58.75
C SER A 19 -18.78 12.27 58.56
N PRO A 20 -17.89 13.25 58.32
CA PRO A 20 -16.45 13.02 58.10
C PRO A 20 -15.67 12.62 59.36
N ALA A 21 -16.33 12.15 60.39
CA ALA A 21 -15.72 11.91 61.71
C ALA A 21 -15.69 10.45 62.19
N THR A 22 -15.94 9.48 61.33
CA THR A 22 -15.80 8.05 61.65
C THR A 22 -14.52 7.47 61.07
N SER A 23 -13.82 6.66 61.88
CA SER A 23 -12.52 6.04 61.56
C SER A 23 -12.51 5.37 60.18
N GLU A 24 -11.36 5.41 59.50
CA GLU A 24 -11.08 4.82 58.16
C GLU A 24 -11.55 3.35 57.96
N SER A 25 -12.02 2.67 58.99
CA SER A 25 -12.38 1.25 58.98
C SER A 25 -13.85 0.96 58.68
N GLU A 26 -14.75 1.96 58.52
CA GLU A 26 -16.20 1.76 58.40
C GLU A 26 -16.86 2.55 57.27
N LEU A 27 -16.14 2.86 56.21
CA LEU A 27 -16.75 3.46 55.02
C LEU A 27 -17.57 2.42 54.26
N GLU A 28 -18.88 2.43 54.43
CA GLU A 28 -19.84 1.62 53.66
C GLU A 28 -20.46 2.45 52.53
N LEU A 29 -20.36 1.96 51.32
CA LEU A 29 -21.04 2.53 50.16
C LEU A 29 -22.52 2.06 50.14
N PRO A 30 -23.45 2.88 49.62
CA PRO A 30 -24.87 2.44 49.45
C PRO A 30 -24.91 1.17 48.59
N SER A 31 -25.60 0.14 49.05
CA SER A 31 -25.64 -1.21 48.43
C SER A 31 -26.07 -1.20 46.95
N SER A 32 -26.84 -0.22 46.55
CA SER A 32 -27.29 -0.02 45.14
C SER A 32 -26.20 0.60 44.22
N LEU A 33 -25.17 1.20 44.83
CA LEU A 33 -24.08 1.88 44.09
C LEU A 33 -22.74 1.16 44.17
N GLU A 34 -22.58 0.23 45.11
CA GLU A 34 -21.30 -0.42 45.40
C GLU A 34 -20.61 -1.02 44.16
N SER A 35 -21.33 -1.78 43.36
CA SER A 35 -20.75 -2.42 42.17
C SER A 35 -20.28 -1.41 41.11
N TRP A 36 -21.02 -0.36 40.92
CA TRP A 36 -20.68 0.68 39.95
C TRP A 36 -19.47 1.50 40.39
N VAL A 37 -19.47 1.93 41.62
CA VAL A 37 -18.39 2.75 42.18
C VAL A 37 -17.11 1.94 42.30
N ALA A 38 -17.19 0.70 42.76
CA ALA A 38 -16.03 -0.18 42.87
C ALA A 38 -15.40 -0.46 41.50
N ALA A 39 -16.20 -0.72 40.49
CA ALA A 39 -15.69 -0.98 39.15
C ALA A 39 -15.05 0.26 38.53
N LEU A 40 -15.57 1.47 38.77
CA LEU A 40 -14.95 2.73 38.34
C LEU A 40 -13.60 2.97 39.01
N GLY A 41 -13.42 2.51 40.26
CA GLY A 41 -12.15 2.61 41.00
C GLY A 41 -11.00 1.79 40.39
N LEU A 42 -11.22 1.00 39.36
CA LEU A 42 -10.17 0.30 38.63
C LEU A 42 -9.36 1.24 37.71
N TRP A 43 -9.90 2.43 37.41
CA TRP A 43 -9.22 3.43 36.57
C TRP A 43 -8.57 4.52 37.41
N ALA A 44 -7.40 4.99 36.96
CA ALA A 44 -6.73 6.13 37.60
C ALA A 44 -7.53 7.44 37.44
N SER A 45 -8.24 7.57 36.32
CA SER A 45 -9.12 8.69 36.00
C SER A 45 -10.37 8.17 35.28
N VAL A 46 -11.53 8.69 35.64
CA VAL A 46 -12.82 8.24 35.12
C VAL A 46 -13.45 9.37 34.31
N ASP A 47 -13.91 9.01 33.11
CA ASP A 47 -14.66 9.86 32.20
C ASP A 47 -15.99 9.20 31.78
N GLU A 48 -16.75 9.85 30.94
CA GLU A 48 -18.03 9.32 30.46
C GLU A 48 -17.90 8.00 29.68
N PRO A 49 -16.90 7.80 28.77
CA PRO A 49 -16.61 6.50 28.15
C PRO A 49 -16.38 5.37 29.16
N THR A 50 -15.54 5.61 30.16
CA THR A 50 -15.28 4.67 31.26
C THR A 50 -16.58 4.29 31.99
N TYR A 51 -17.37 5.29 32.35
CA TYR A 51 -18.66 5.08 32.96
C TYR A 51 -19.59 4.23 32.08
N ARG A 52 -19.70 4.54 30.80
CA ARG A 52 -20.56 3.81 29.86
C ARG A 52 -20.14 2.34 29.74
N LEU A 53 -18.83 2.03 29.73
CA LEU A 53 -18.35 0.66 29.72
C LEU A 53 -18.75 -0.08 31.01
N VAL A 54 -18.53 0.53 32.18
CA VAL A 54 -18.90 -0.03 33.47
C VAL A 54 -20.42 -0.23 33.58
N ALA A 55 -21.21 0.75 33.15
CA ALA A 55 -22.66 0.66 33.13
C ALA A 55 -23.16 -0.48 32.24
N ARG A 56 -22.55 -0.70 31.10
CA ARG A 56 -22.84 -1.81 30.21
C ARG A 56 -22.52 -3.15 30.87
N CYS A 57 -21.36 -3.25 31.51
CA CYS A 57 -20.86 -4.48 32.10
C CYS A 57 -21.65 -4.93 33.34
N PHE A 58 -21.92 -4.02 34.28
CA PHE A 58 -22.48 -4.33 35.59
C PHE A 58 -23.93 -3.87 35.79
N GLY A 59 -24.44 -2.97 34.98
CA GLY A 59 -25.78 -2.38 35.12
C GLY A 59 -26.76 -2.78 34.04
N ASN A 60 -26.43 -3.75 33.19
CA ASN A 60 -27.29 -4.14 32.03
C ASN A 60 -27.68 -2.93 31.15
N GLY A 61 -26.78 -1.93 31.05
CA GLY A 61 -27.00 -0.69 30.32
C GLY A 61 -27.94 0.32 31.02
N ARG A 62 -28.33 0.08 32.27
CA ARG A 62 -29.19 0.96 33.07
C ARG A 62 -28.36 1.59 34.19
N GLY A 63 -27.67 2.67 33.90
CA GLY A 63 -26.97 3.51 34.88
C GLY A 63 -27.63 4.89 35.01
N PRO A 64 -27.36 5.64 36.08
CA PRO A 64 -27.78 7.03 36.18
C PRO A 64 -27.15 7.86 35.05
N GLU A 65 -27.70 9.04 34.80
CA GLU A 65 -27.09 9.98 33.85
C GLU A 65 -25.68 10.39 34.33
N TRP A 66 -24.71 10.49 33.40
CA TRP A 66 -23.32 10.80 33.73
C TRP A 66 -23.14 12.04 34.59
N SER A 67 -23.83 13.13 34.22
CA SER A 67 -23.81 14.40 34.97
C SER A 67 -24.33 14.24 36.40
N PHE A 68 -25.36 13.41 36.58
CA PHE A 68 -25.90 13.09 37.90
C PHE A 68 -24.93 12.28 38.75
N LEU A 69 -24.32 11.25 38.16
CA LEU A 69 -23.30 10.44 38.84
C LEU A 69 -22.11 11.29 39.30
N CYS A 70 -21.60 12.15 38.41
CA CYS A 70 -20.50 13.08 38.77
C CYS A 70 -20.86 13.95 39.96
N SER A 71 -22.06 14.55 39.94
CA SER A 71 -22.55 15.40 41.02
C SER A 71 -22.68 14.63 42.35
N LEU A 72 -23.16 13.39 42.29
CA LEU A 72 -23.31 12.52 43.43
C LEU A 72 -21.96 12.14 44.04
N LEU A 73 -20.98 11.72 43.25
CA LEU A 73 -19.66 11.29 43.70
C LEU A 73 -18.85 12.47 44.28
N LEU A 74 -18.95 13.65 43.67
CA LEU A 74 -18.35 14.88 44.15
C LEU A 74 -19.00 15.34 45.45
N HIS A 75 -20.31 15.32 45.56
CA HIS A 75 -21.03 15.71 46.76
C HIS A 75 -20.73 14.77 47.96
N ALA A 76 -20.61 13.46 47.63
CA ALA A 76 -20.22 12.45 48.63
C ALA A 76 -18.73 12.53 49.01
N GLY A 77 -17.91 13.38 48.39
CA GLY A 77 -16.49 13.53 48.67
C GLY A 77 -15.64 12.32 48.29
N LEU A 78 -16.15 11.43 47.42
CA LEU A 78 -15.47 10.23 46.97
C LEU A 78 -14.40 10.52 45.91
N VAL A 79 -14.60 11.60 45.15
CA VAL A 79 -13.77 11.94 44.01
C VAL A 79 -13.33 13.40 44.05
N GLU A 80 -12.30 13.70 43.28
CA GLU A 80 -11.83 15.04 42.99
C GLU A 80 -11.92 15.32 41.51
N PRO A 81 -12.21 16.58 41.08
CA PRO A 81 -12.17 16.95 39.67
C PRO A 81 -10.79 16.69 39.07
N GLY A 82 -10.74 16.00 37.96
CA GLY A 82 -9.52 15.72 37.22
C GLY A 82 -9.19 16.79 36.18
N SER A 83 -8.13 16.58 35.45
CA SER A 83 -7.76 17.35 34.27
C SER A 83 -7.64 16.36 33.09
N PRO A 84 -8.43 16.55 32.03
CA PRO A 84 -9.35 17.66 31.70
C PRO A 84 -10.61 17.73 32.57
N SER A 85 -11.33 18.83 32.52
CA SER A 85 -12.45 19.21 33.42
C SER A 85 -13.66 18.27 33.40
N GLU A 86 -13.69 17.28 32.52
CA GLU A 86 -14.77 16.28 32.38
C GLU A 86 -14.42 14.93 33.00
N THR A 87 -13.27 14.85 33.69
CA THR A 87 -12.81 13.65 34.39
C THR A 87 -12.85 13.83 35.89
N PHE A 88 -12.82 12.72 36.62
CA PHE A 88 -12.58 12.72 38.05
C PHE A 88 -11.66 11.58 38.47
N THR A 89 -11.02 11.74 39.62
CA THR A 89 -10.17 10.72 40.28
C THR A 89 -10.71 10.40 41.64
N PHE A 90 -10.68 9.10 42.02
CA PHE A 90 -11.03 8.71 43.39
C PHE A 90 -9.97 9.18 44.37
N ARG A 91 -10.40 9.65 45.53
CA ARG A 91 -9.50 10.03 46.58
C ARG A 91 -8.83 8.80 47.19
N PRO A 92 -7.51 8.86 47.51
CA PRO A 92 -6.77 7.70 47.99
C PRO A 92 -7.35 7.04 49.24
N GLU A 93 -7.98 7.82 50.13
CA GLU A 93 -8.60 7.30 51.37
C GLU A 93 -9.76 6.32 51.11
N TRP A 94 -10.36 6.36 49.92
CA TRP A 94 -11.46 5.48 49.55
C TRP A 94 -11.02 4.17 48.86
N MET A 95 -9.77 4.06 48.43
CA MET A 95 -9.27 2.89 47.72
C MET A 95 -9.45 1.58 48.49
N PRO A 96 -9.20 1.51 49.82
CA PRO A 96 -9.44 0.27 50.58
C PRO A 96 -10.92 -0.13 50.63
N ALA A 97 -11.85 0.84 50.60
CA ALA A 97 -13.29 0.55 50.55
C ALA A 97 -13.72 0.03 49.19
N LEU A 98 -13.18 0.62 48.10
CA LEU A 98 -13.41 0.17 46.73
C LEU A 98 -12.85 -1.24 46.52
N GLU A 99 -11.67 -1.56 47.01
CA GLU A 99 -11.08 -2.91 46.96
C GLU A 99 -11.95 -3.95 47.71
N ARG A 100 -12.48 -3.60 48.88
CA ARG A 100 -13.44 -4.49 49.57
C ARG A 100 -14.71 -4.71 48.77
N ALA A 101 -15.26 -3.68 48.13
CA ALA A 101 -16.46 -3.79 47.31
C ALA A 101 -16.20 -4.63 46.06
N LEU A 102 -15.00 -4.57 45.45
CA LEU A 102 -14.62 -5.43 44.33
C LEU A 102 -14.61 -6.93 44.69
N VAL A 103 -14.37 -7.29 45.96
CA VAL A 103 -14.45 -8.70 46.42
C VAL A 103 -15.87 -9.25 46.16
N ALA A 104 -16.92 -8.45 46.33
CA ALA A 104 -18.30 -8.86 46.04
C ALA A 104 -18.54 -9.13 44.54
N LEU A 105 -17.71 -8.56 43.64
CA LEU A 105 -17.74 -8.81 42.19
C LEU A 105 -16.86 -9.99 41.76
N GLY A 106 -16.24 -10.71 42.71
CA GLY A 106 -15.28 -11.79 42.45
C GLY A 106 -13.82 -11.33 42.49
N GLY A 107 -13.57 -10.11 42.91
CA GLY A 107 -12.25 -9.48 43.00
C GLY A 107 -11.94 -8.62 41.75
N ALA A 108 -10.84 -7.87 41.88
CA ALA A 108 -10.41 -6.94 40.81
C ALA A 108 -10.17 -7.63 39.46
N ASP A 109 -9.54 -8.80 39.47
CA ASP A 109 -9.22 -9.53 38.23
C ASP A 109 -10.47 -10.06 37.50
N ALA A 110 -11.46 -10.55 38.27
CA ALA A 110 -12.75 -10.96 37.69
C ALA A 110 -13.52 -9.76 37.13
N ALA A 111 -13.47 -8.62 37.79
CA ALA A 111 -14.08 -7.39 37.29
C ALA A 111 -13.39 -6.88 36.03
N ARG A 112 -12.06 -6.85 35.99
CA ARG A 112 -11.27 -6.50 34.80
C ARG A 112 -11.57 -7.43 33.63
N SER A 113 -11.63 -8.75 33.87
CA SER A 113 -11.96 -9.72 32.83
C SER A 113 -13.33 -9.46 32.21
N LYS A 114 -14.36 -9.17 33.03
CA LYS A 114 -15.71 -8.82 32.53
C LYS A 114 -15.71 -7.50 31.75
N LEU A 115 -14.91 -6.52 32.17
CA LEU A 115 -14.78 -5.25 31.47
C LEU A 115 -14.10 -5.41 30.11
N VAL A 116 -13.09 -6.28 30.02
CA VAL A 116 -12.46 -6.66 28.73
C VAL A 116 -13.51 -7.27 27.79
N ASP A 117 -14.32 -8.22 28.28
CA ASP A 117 -15.39 -8.85 27.46
C ASP A 117 -16.45 -7.83 27.04
N ALA A 118 -16.84 -6.92 27.92
CA ALA A 118 -17.80 -5.85 27.61
C ALA A 118 -17.25 -4.83 26.60
N TRP A 119 -15.94 -4.57 26.67
CA TRP A 119 -15.27 -3.69 25.72
C TRP A 119 -15.18 -4.35 24.34
N LEU A 120 -14.80 -5.63 24.24
CA LEU A 120 -14.76 -6.37 22.98
C LEU A 120 -16.12 -6.43 22.28
N ALA A 121 -17.22 -6.43 23.04
CA ALA A 121 -18.57 -6.38 22.46
C ALA A 121 -18.92 -5.03 21.81
N ALA A 122 -18.28 -3.93 22.23
CA ALA A 122 -18.42 -2.60 21.64
C ALA A 122 -17.18 -1.76 21.96
N PRO A 123 -16.14 -1.84 21.11
CA PRO A 123 -14.86 -1.18 21.32
C PRO A 123 -14.96 0.35 21.42
N ASP A 124 -14.14 0.94 22.31
CA ASP A 124 -13.92 2.40 22.41
C ASP A 124 -12.41 2.65 22.51
N GLN A 125 -11.87 3.35 21.52
CA GLN A 125 -10.43 3.61 21.38
C GLN A 125 -9.81 4.29 22.61
N ARG A 126 -10.58 5.10 23.34
CA ARG A 126 -10.09 5.86 24.50
C ARG A 126 -9.70 4.97 25.67
N LEU A 127 -10.29 3.78 25.77
CA LEU A 127 -10.08 2.83 26.87
C LEU A 127 -9.15 1.67 26.51
N VAL A 128 -8.58 1.69 25.32
CA VAL A 128 -7.82 0.57 24.79
C VAL A 128 -6.56 0.27 25.59
N THR A 129 -5.88 1.28 26.13
CA THR A 129 -4.62 1.10 26.87
C THR A 129 -4.85 0.29 28.14
N GLU A 130 -5.86 0.65 28.93
CA GLU A 130 -6.19 -0.04 30.16
C GLU A 130 -6.71 -1.44 29.89
N VAL A 131 -7.61 -1.58 28.91
CA VAL A 131 -8.22 -2.86 28.57
C VAL A 131 -7.19 -3.84 28.01
N ALA A 132 -6.29 -3.39 27.14
CA ALA A 132 -5.19 -4.21 26.63
C ALA A 132 -4.19 -4.58 27.74
N GLY A 133 -3.90 -3.65 28.66
CA GLY A 133 -3.08 -3.91 29.83
C GLY A 133 -3.69 -5.00 30.71
N TRP A 134 -4.95 -4.90 31.07
CA TRP A 134 -5.63 -5.92 31.88
C TRP A 134 -5.71 -7.29 31.21
N ALA A 135 -5.95 -7.32 29.91
CA ALA A 135 -5.93 -8.56 29.13
C ALA A 135 -4.54 -9.19 29.12
N SER A 136 -3.50 -8.38 28.96
CA SER A 136 -2.10 -8.82 28.98
C SER A 136 -1.67 -9.33 30.37
N ASP A 137 -1.96 -8.57 31.44
CA ASP A 137 -1.64 -8.92 32.83
C ASP A 137 -2.28 -10.24 33.27
N SER A 138 -3.48 -10.53 32.76
CA SER A 138 -4.20 -11.78 33.01
C SER A 138 -3.86 -12.89 32.03
N SER A 139 -2.90 -12.69 31.12
CA SER A 139 -2.46 -13.64 30.08
C SER A 139 -3.62 -14.10 29.16
N ARG A 140 -4.64 -13.26 28.96
CA ARG A 140 -5.74 -13.50 28.04
C ARG A 140 -5.32 -13.14 26.61
N TRP A 141 -4.45 -13.97 26.04
CA TRP A 141 -3.86 -13.71 24.72
C TRP A 141 -4.88 -13.69 23.58
N ASP A 142 -6.00 -14.38 23.73
CA ASP A 142 -7.17 -14.30 22.85
C ASP A 142 -7.76 -12.88 22.83
N ALA A 143 -8.01 -12.32 24.00
CA ALA A 143 -8.52 -10.95 24.13
C ALA A 143 -7.52 -9.90 23.64
N VAL A 144 -6.22 -10.07 23.94
CA VAL A 144 -5.17 -9.18 23.43
C VAL A 144 -5.12 -9.18 21.90
N ASP A 145 -5.28 -10.35 21.28
CA ASP A 145 -5.34 -10.52 19.83
C ASP A 145 -6.59 -9.83 19.24
N GLU A 146 -7.76 -10.06 19.84
CA GLU A 146 -9.02 -9.45 19.41
C GLU A 146 -8.99 -7.90 19.56
N ILE A 147 -8.41 -7.37 20.65
CA ILE A 147 -8.24 -5.93 20.84
C ILE A 147 -7.37 -5.33 19.74
N TRP A 148 -6.25 -6.01 19.40
CA TRP A 148 -5.41 -5.61 18.28
C TRP A 148 -6.19 -5.57 16.98
N MET A 149 -6.92 -6.65 16.68
CA MET A 149 -7.70 -6.78 15.46
C MET A 149 -8.82 -5.74 15.35
N ALA A 150 -9.41 -5.34 16.48
CA ALA A 150 -10.47 -4.34 16.49
C ALA A 150 -9.98 -2.90 16.22
N LEU A 151 -8.80 -2.53 16.69
CA LEU A 151 -8.37 -1.13 16.72
C LEU A 151 -7.05 -0.80 16.03
N ALA A 152 -6.10 -1.75 15.92
CA ALA A 152 -4.79 -1.44 15.33
C ALA A 152 -4.88 -0.96 13.89
N GLU A 153 -6.00 -1.19 13.25
CA GLU A 153 -6.27 -0.95 11.85
C GLU A 153 -7.33 0.14 11.62
N GLU A 154 -7.89 0.72 12.69
CA GLU A 154 -8.76 1.89 12.58
C GLU A 154 -7.97 3.19 12.33
N THR A 155 -8.67 4.16 11.74
CA THR A 155 -8.15 5.51 11.50
C THR A 155 -7.73 6.17 12.80
N GLY A 156 -6.42 6.34 12.99
CA GLY A 156 -5.83 6.94 14.18
C GLY A 156 -4.90 6.00 14.95
N GLY A 157 -5.01 4.68 14.73
CA GLY A 157 -4.14 3.68 15.35
C GLY A 157 -4.29 3.56 16.86
N LEU A 158 -3.52 2.68 17.45
CA LEU A 158 -3.39 2.56 18.91
C LEU A 158 -2.60 3.75 19.48
N PRO A 159 -2.96 4.26 20.66
CA PRO A 159 -2.14 5.26 21.35
C PRO A 159 -0.77 4.67 21.72
N PRO A 160 0.28 5.53 21.85
CA PRO A 160 1.64 5.07 22.12
C PRO A 160 1.76 4.16 23.35
N GLU A 161 0.96 4.43 24.37
CA GLU A 161 0.91 3.66 25.64
C GLU A 161 0.41 2.23 25.40
N ALA A 162 -0.60 2.05 24.56
CA ALA A 162 -1.10 0.74 24.16
C ALA A 162 -0.09 0.00 23.25
N LEU A 163 0.58 0.72 22.35
CA LEU A 163 1.64 0.13 21.51
C LEU A 163 2.80 -0.44 22.33
N VAL A 164 3.15 0.19 23.47
CA VAL A 164 4.17 -0.35 24.38
C VAL A 164 3.78 -1.74 24.91
N ILE A 165 2.50 -1.96 25.23
CA ILE A 165 2.00 -3.28 25.68
C ILE A 165 2.24 -4.33 24.58
N TYR A 166 1.90 -4.03 23.33
CA TYR A 166 2.11 -4.96 22.22
C TYR A 166 3.57 -5.20 21.87
N ARG A 167 4.43 -4.15 21.96
CA ARG A 167 5.87 -4.30 21.77
C ARG A 167 6.48 -5.26 22.79
N ASP A 168 6.07 -5.12 24.04
CA ASP A 168 6.67 -5.83 25.19
C ASP A 168 6.00 -7.19 25.47
N LEU A 169 5.11 -7.68 24.57
CA LEU A 169 4.47 -8.99 24.71
C LEU A 169 5.49 -10.12 24.90
N PRO A 170 5.26 -11.01 25.89
CA PRO A 170 6.18 -12.12 26.16
C PRO A 170 6.14 -13.17 25.02
N PRO A 171 7.19 -14.01 24.89
CA PRO A 171 7.25 -15.05 23.85
C PRO A 171 6.06 -16.03 23.92
N GLU A 172 5.53 -16.30 25.10
CA GLU A 172 4.39 -17.19 25.32
C GLU A 172 3.12 -16.67 24.63
N ALA A 173 2.88 -15.35 24.67
CA ALA A 173 1.77 -14.70 23.99
C ALA A 173 1.85 -14.91 22.49
N ARG A 174 3.02 -14.65 21.89
CA ARG A 174 3.28 -14.81 20.46
C ARG A 174 3.20 -16.28 20.02
N LYS A 175 3.60 -17.20 20.91
CA LYS A 175 3.46 -18.65 20.65
C LYS A 175 2.00 -19.10 20.70
N ALA A 176 1.24 -18.58 21.65
CA ALA A 176 -0.20 -18.91 21.80
C ALA A 176 -1.01 -18.32 20.64
N ARG A 177 -0.76 -17.06 20.27
CA ARG A 177 -1.46 -16.32 19.23
C ARG A 177 -0.45 -15.73 18.23
N PRO A 178 -0.19 -16.41 17.10
CA PRO A 178 0.81 -15.99 16.10
C PRO A 178 0.59 -14.57 15.55
N MET A 179 -0.66 -14.10 15.46
CA MET A 179 -0.96 -12.72 15.04
C MET A 179 -0.33 -11.68 15.97
N LEU A 180 -0.14 -11.99 17.25
CA LEU A 180 0.55 -11.12 18.19
C LEU A 180 2.04 -10.94 17.86
N THR A 181 2.66 -11.82 17.07
CA THR A 181 4.01 -11.59 16.52
C THR A 181 3.99 -10.42 15.53
N TRP A 182 2.95 -10.35 14.72
CA TRP A 182 2.74 -9.24 13.79
C TRP A 182 2.43 -7.95 14.55
N ALA A 183 1.54 -8.01 15.54
CA ALA A 183 1.18 -6.89 16.40
C ALA A 183 2.42 -6.31 17.11
N SER A 184 3.25 -7.18 17.69
CA SER A 184 4.51 -6.79 18.35
C SER A 184 5.49 -6.12 17.40
N GLY A 185 5.67 -6.65 16.20
CA GLY A 185 6.53 -6.07 15.17
C GLY A 185 6.00 -4.74 14.63
N ALA A 186 4.70 -4.61 14.46
CA ALA A 186 4.06 -3.37 14.04
C ALA A 186 4.18 -2.29 15.13
N ALA A 187 3.95 -2.64 16.39
CA ALA A 187 4.09 -1.73 17.53
C ALA A 187 5.53 -1.20 17.66
N GLU A 188 6.53 -2.07 17.52
CA GLU A 188 7.94 -1.65 17.51
C GLU A 188 8.22 -0.66 16.37
N SER A 189 7.74 -0.96 15.15
CA SER A 189 7.89 -0.06 14.00
C SER A 189 7.19 1.29 14.18
N LEU A 190 6.07 1.33 14.94
CA LEU A 190 5.31 2.54 15.20
C LEU A 190 5.95 3.42 16.28
N LEU A 191 6.59 2.80 17.28
CA LEU A 191 7.28 3.48 18.39
C LEU A 191 8.70 3.90 18.04
N SER A 192 9.32 3.27 17.06
CA SER A 192 10.68 3.59 16.62
C SER A 192 10.72 4.89 15.82
N ASP A 193 11.78 5.67 15.98
CA ASP A 193 12.08 6.83 15.14
C ASP A 193 12.13 6.40 13.66
N PRO A 194 11.33 7.00 12.76
CA PRO A 194 11.33 6.66 11.34
C PRO A 194 12.69 6.83 10.66
N LEU A 195 13.65 7.52 11.29
CA LEU A 195 15.02 7.70 10.80
C LEU A 195 15.97 6.60 11.30
N ARG A 196 15.57 5.71 12.22
CA ARG A 196 16.40 4.62 12.71
C ARG A 196 16.04 3.31 12.03
N GLN A 197 17.03 2.65 11.43
CA GLN A 197 16.93 1.31 10.83
C GLN A 197 16.68 0.19 11.87
N GLU A 198 16.67 0.50 13.16
CA GLU A 198 16.50 -0.46 14.27
C GLU A 198 15.13 -1.17 14.23
N GLY A 199 14.06 -0.45 13.84
CA GLY A 199 12.71 -1.05 13.75
C GLY A 199 12.60 -2.16 12.70
N GLU A 200 13.32 -2.05 11.58
CA GLU A 200 13.34 -3.10 10.54
C GLU A 200 14.09 -4.36 11.00
N ALA A 201 15.21 -4.18 11.69
CA ALA A 201 15.97 -5.31 12.25
C ALA A 201 15.16 -6.08 13.31
N THR A 202 14.35 -5.37 14.09
CA THR A 202 13.48 -5.98 15.10
C THR A 202 12.31 -6.73 14.45
N ILE A 203 11.65 -6.16 13.43
CA ILE A 203 10.62 -6.86 12.66
C ILE A 203 11.21 -8.12 12.02
N GLN A 204 12.39 -8.05 11.43
CA GLN A 204 13.05 -9.23 10.84
C GLN A 204 13.36 -10.29 11.89
N ARG A 205 13.82 -9.88 13.09
CA ARG A 205 14.07 -10.81 14.19
C ARG A 205 12.79 -11.49 14.65
N LEU A 206 11.71 -10.73 14.84
CA LEU A 206 10.40 -11.27 15.21
C LEU A 206 9.82 -12.21 14.15
N LEU A 207 10.04 -11.92 12.88
CA LEU A 207 9.62 -12.82 11.79
C LEU A 207 10.47 -14.08 11.72
N LEU A 208 11.77 -14.01 12.07
CA LEU A 208 12.64 -15.19 12.18
C LEU A 208 12.24 -16.04 13.40
N ASP A 209 11.94 -15.42 14.54
CA ASP A 209 11.39 -16.12 15.71
C ASP A 209 10.05 -16.76 15.38
N ALA A 210 9.21 -16.09 14.59
CA ALA A 210 7.96 -16.62 14.07
C ALA A 210 8.19 -17.82 13.13
N GLU A 211 9.24 -17.82 12.31
CA GLU A 211 9.56 -18.94 11.43
C GLU A 211 9.88 -20.22 12.22
N VAL A 212 10.59 -20.10 13.34
CA VAL A 212 10.81 -21.22 14.28
C VAL A 212 9.48 -21.71 14.89
N ILE A 213 8.58 -20.78 15.23
CA ILE A 213 7.23 -21.10 15.76
C ILE A 213 6.38 -21.81 14.68
N HIS A 214 6.60 -21.50 13.41
CA HIS A 214 5.77 -21.95 12.29
C HIS A 214 6.30 -23.19 11.57
N ALA A 215 7.42 -23.78 12.01
CA ALA A 215 7.88 -25.07 11.47
C ALA A 215 6.75 -26.12 11.48
N ASP A 216 5.85 -26.03 12.49
CA ASP A 216 4.74 -26.94 12.69
C ASP A 216 3.36 -26.28 12.59
N TRP A 217 3.20 -25.19 11.82
CA TRP A 217 1.93 -24.45 11.76
C TRP A 217 0.72 -25.32 11.38
N SER A 218 0.90 -26.28 10.48
CA SER A 218 -0.16 -27.18 10.02
C SER A 218 -0.56 -28.26 11.04
N MET A 219 0.25 -28.47 12.08
CA MET A 219 0.00 -29.42 13.15
C MET A 219 -0.84 -28.84 14.29
N ARG A 220 -1.21 -27.56 14.23
CA ARG A 220 -2.05 -26.92 15.24
C ARG A 220 -3.49 -27.47 15.18
N GLU A 221 -4.05 -27.72 16.34
CA GLU A 221 -5.42 -28.26 16.45
C GLU A 221 -6.46 -27.24 15.99
N ASP A 222 -6.29 -25.98 16.40
CA ASP A 222 -7.17 -24.88 16.04
C ASP A 222 -6.90 -24.39 14.61
N PRO A 223 -7.86 -24.50 13.67
CA PRO A 223 -7.68 -24.13 12.27
C PRO A 223 -7.41 -22.63 12.06
N ASP A 224 -8.02 -21.76 12.88
CA ASP A 224 -7.80 -20.30 12.78
C ASP A 224 -6.37 -19.95 13.13
N THR A 225 -5.87 -20.48 14.23
CA THR A 225 -4.47 -20.31 14.65
C THR A 225 -3.50 -20.88 13.62
N ALA A 226 -3.82 -22.02 12.99
CA ALA A 226 -2.98 -22.63 11.96
C ALA A 226 -2.89 -21.72 10.72
N VAL A 227 -4.03 -21.25 10.20
CA VAL A 227 -4.08 -20.38 9.01
C VAL A 227 -3.44 -19.02 9.28
N ALA A 228 -3.66 -18.43 10.46
CA ALA A 228 -2.98 -17.19 10.85
C ALA A 228 -1.46 -17.36 10.89
N ALA A 229 -0.98 -18.44 11.50
CA ALA A 229 0.46 -18.78 11.52
C ALA A 229 1.04 -18.97 10.13
N GLY A 230 0.35 -19.73 9.28
CA GLY A 230 0.74 -19.93 7.88
C GLY A 230 0.78 -18.63 7.09
N THR A 231 -0.18 -17.73 7.31
CA THR A 231 -0.24 -16.40 6.67
C THR A 231 0.97 -15.53 7.08
N ILE A 232 1.34 -15.54 8.36
CA ILE A 232 2.54 -14.85 8.85
C ILE A 232 3.79 -15.43 8.21
N ARG A 233 3.92 -16.77 8.16
CA ARG A 233 5.04 -17.44 7.49
C ARG A 233 5.14 -17.02 6.02
N MET A 234 4.03 -17.03 5.30
CA MET A 234 3.97 -16.60 3.89
C MET A 234 4.51 -15.17 3.72
N GLN A 235 4.14 -14.25 4.60
CA GLN A 235 4.64 -12.86 4.58
C GLN A 235 6.10 -12.75 5.05
N GLY A 236 6.50 -13.55 6.04
CA GLY A 236 7.87 -13.59 6.57
C GLY A 236 8.87 -14.09 5.53
N VAL A 237 8.58 -15.22 4.88
CA VAL A 237 9.41 -15.81 3.85
C VAL A 237 9.66 -14.84 2.67
N ARG A 238 8.66 -14.06 2.29
CA ARG A 238 8.80 -13.02 1.26
C ARG A 238 9.83 -11.94 1.63
N ARG A 239 10.06 -11.70 2.94
CA ARG A 239 10.94 -10.64 3.45
C ARG A 239 12.34 -11.13 3.83
N LEU A 240 12.59 -12.43 3.81
CA LEU A 240 13.91 -12.98 4.14
C LEU A 240 14.97 -12.45 3.18
N PRO A 241 16.17 -12.06 3.67
CA PRO A 241 17.29 -11.69 2.84
C PRO A 241 17.85 -12.95 2.16
N THR A 242 17.27 -13.34 1.04
CA THR A 242 17.80 -14.39 0.18
C THR A 242 18.67 -13.76 -0.90
N THR A 243 19.65 -14.51 -1.38
CA THR A 243 20.51 -14.09 -2.50
C THR A 243 19.72 -13.88 -3.81
N HIS A 244 18.45 -14.32 -3.85
CA HIS A 244 17.55 -14.18 -4.99
C HIS A 244 16.10 -13.97 -4.53
N ALA A 245 15.54 -12.78 -4.74
CA ALA A 245 14.16 -12.45 -4.36
C ALA A 245 13.10 -13.30 -5.09
N GLY A 246 13.39 -13.78 -6.30
CA GLY A 246 12.51 -14.71 -6.99
C GLY A 246 12.29 -16.02 -6.21
N GLN A 247 13.28 -16.47 -5.45
CA GLN A 247 13.16 -17.69 -4.63
C GLN A 247 12.28 -17.45 -3.40
N SER A 248 12.34 -16.27 -2.78
CA SER A 248 11.50 -15.94 -1.62
C SER A 248 10.02 -15.74 -2.01
N LEU A 249 9.76 -15.14 -3.17
CA LEU A 249 8.42 -14.99 -3.70
C LEU A 249 7.80 -16.35 -4.07
N GLU A 250 8.59 -17.26 -4.65
CA GLU A 250 8.16 -18.61 -4.99
C GLU A 250 7.96 -19.47 -3.74
N ALA A 251 8.79 -19.31 -2.71
CA ALA A 251 8.62 -19.98 -1.43
C ALA A 251 7.35 -19.49 -0.71
N ALA A 252 7.07 -18.17 -0.73
CA ALA A 252 5.83 -17.63 -0.21
C ALA A 252 4.59 -18.18 -0.95
N TRP A 253 4.70 -18.33 -2.28
CA TRP A 253 3.63 -18.92 -3.09
C TRP A 253 3.38 -20.38 -2.76
N ARG A 254 4.42 -21.17 -2.55
CA ARG A 254 4.27 -22.58 -2.08
C ARG A 254 3.58 -22.65 -0.72
N THR A 255 3.98 -21.80 0.23
CA THR A 255 3.30 -21.71 1.54
C THR A 255 1.83 -21.36 1.36
N LYS A 256 1.49 -20.43 0.44
CA LYS A 256 0.09 -20.12 0.10
C LYS A 256 -0.68 -21.35 -0.37
N GLN A 257 -0.09 -22.16 -1.24
CA GLN A 257 -0.71 -23.40 -1.75
C GLN A 257 -0.92 -24.43 -0.63
N GLU A 258 0.05 -24.60 0.26
CA GLU A 258 -0.06 -25.47 1.44
C GLU A 258 -1.22 -25.03 2.36
N ILE A 259 -1.41 -23.71 2.55
CA ILE A 259 -2.53 -23.18 3.34
C ILE A 259 -3.87 -23.41 2.63
N ASP A 260 -3.96 -23.25 1.31
CA ASP A 260 -5.17 -23.56 0.55
C ASP A 260 -5.59 -25.03 0.74
N GLU A 261 -4.63 -25.95 0.56
CA GLU A 261 -4.86 -27.40 0.75
C GLU A 261 -5.32 -27.72 2.18
N PHE A 262 -4.74 -27.06 3.18
CA PHE A 262 -5.14 -27.18 4.58
C PHE A 262 -6.57 -26.70 4.81
N ILE A 263 -6.93 -25.52 4.32
CA ILE A 263 -8.29 -24.95 4.43
C ILE A 263 -9.30 -25.89 3.77
N ASP A 264 -9.00 -26.38 2.58
CA ASP A 264 -9.88 -27.29 1.83
C ASP A 264 -10.08 -28.63 2.56
N ALA A 265 -9.02 -29.18 3.14
CA ALA A 265 -9.07 -30.42 3.90
C ALA A 265 -9.91 -30.26 5.17
N ARG A 266 -9.70 -29.19 5.94
CA ARG A 266 -10.43 -28.91 7.18
C ARG A 266 -11.89 -28.53 6.92
N SER A 267 -12.18 -27.77 5.86
CA SER A 267 -13.55 -27.40 5.48
C SER A 267 -14.37 -28.63 5.08
N ARG A 268 -13.78 -29.59 4.36
CA ARG A 268 -14.45 -30.86 4.03
C ARG A 268 -14.78 -31.73 5.25
N SER A 269 -14.02 -31.59 6.33
CA SER A 269 -14.31 -32.28 7.60
C SER A 269 -15.29 -31.53 8.52
N GLY A 270 -15.79 -30.38 8.09
CA GLY A 270 -16.66 -29.50 8.89
C GLY A 270 -15.97 -28.71 9.99
N HIS A 271 -14.63 -28.68 9.99
CA HIS A 271 -13.80 -27.99 10.99
C HIS A 271 -12.87 -26.98 10.32
N GLY A 272 -13.37 -26.26 9.30
CA GLY A 272 -12.63 -25.21 8.63
C GLY A 272 -12.38 -23.98 9.49
N PRO A 273 -11.40 -23.13 9.13
CA PRO A 273 -11.15 -21.85 9.82
C PRO A 273 -12.33 -20.90 9.64
N GLY A 274 -12.47 -19.95 10.56
CA GLY A 274 -13.48 -18.90 10.54
C GLY A 274 -13.38 -18.01 9.30
N ARG A 275 -14.48 -17.35 8.93
CA ARG A 275 -14.58 -16.54 7.71
C ARG A 275 -13.60 -15.36 7.72
N THR A 276 -13.42 -14.71 8.86
CA THR A 276 -12.49 -13.57 9.02
C THR A 276 -11.04 -14.00 8.80
N THR A 277 -10.60 -15.09 9.40
CA THR A 277 -9.24 -15.64 9.19
C THR A 277 -9.01 -15.99 7.73
N GLN A 278 -9.99 -16.60 7.08
CA GLN A 278 -9.91 -16.87 5.64
C GLN A 278 -9.85 -15.56 4.82
N ALA A 279 -10.63 -14.53 5.17
CA ALA A 279 -10.62 -13.25 4.48
C ALA A 279 -9.24 -12.57 4.56
N ILE A 280 -8.62 -12.57 5.74
CA ILE A 280 -7.26 -12.05 5.95
C ILE A 280 -6.26 -12.82 5.07
N PHE A 281 -6.29 -14.15 5.11
CA PHE A 281 -5.43 -14.98 4.27
C PHE A 281 -5.61 -14.68 2.78
N ARG A 282 -6.87 -14.55 2.31
CA ARG A 282 -7.18 -14.23 0.90
C ARG A 282 -6.69 -12.83 0.50
N ALA A 283 -6.85 -11.82 1.37
CA ALA A 283 -6.33 -10.48 1.12
C ALA A 283 -4.79 -10.47 0.98
N TYR A 284 -4.08 -11.19 1.84
CA TYR A 284 -2.63 -11.35 1.70
C TYR A 284 -2.22 -12.20 0.49
N SER A 285 -3.03 -13.20 0.11
CA SER A 285 -2.84 -13.98 -1.11
C SER A 285 -3.00 -13.12 -2.37
N ALA A 286 -3.99 -12.23 -2.38
CA ALA A 286 -4.17 -11.24 -3.44
C ALA A 286 -2.96 -10.33 -3.60
N ARG A 287 -2.42 -9.83 -2.48
CA ARG A 287 -1.19 -9.02 -2.47
C ARG A 287 0.02 -9.78 -2.98
N LEU A 288 0.15 -11.07 -2.66
CA LEU A 288 1.22 -11.93 -3.16
C LEU A 288 1.09 -12.15 -4.67
N ALA A 289 -0.12 -12.42 -5.17
CA ALA A 289 -0.41 -12.56 -6.59
C ALA A 289 -0.08 -11.27 -7.35
N LEU A 290 -0.48 -10.10 -6.81
CA LEU A 290 -0.14 -8.79 -7.38
C LEU A 290 1.38 -8.59 -7.50
N ALA A 291 2.14 -8.93 -6.46
CA ALA A 291 3.60 -8.84 -6.49
C ALA A 291 4.24 -9.74 -7.56
N ARG A 292 3.66 -10.92 -7.81
CA ARG A 292 4.06 -11.82 -8.91
C ARG A 292 3.71 -11.29 -10.28
N GLY A 293 2.83 -10.29 -10.38
CA GLY A 293 2.27 -9.79 -11.61
C GLY A 293 1.13 -10.67 -12.16
N ASP A 294 0.59 -11.57 -11.34
CA ASP A 294 -0.60 -12.39 -11.66
C ASP A 294 -1.86 -11.59 -11.30
N ILE A 295 -2.25 -10.71 -12.21
CA ILE A 295 -3.30 -9.72 -11.97
C ILE A 295 -4.67 -10.40 -11.83
N GLU A 296 -5.00 -11.37 -12.68
CA GLU A 296 -6.27 -12.09 -12.63
C GLU A 296 -6.45 -12.79 -11.28
N ARG A 297 -5.38 -13.42 -10.80
CA ARG A 297 -5.38 -14.08 -9.50
C ARG A 297 -5.48 -13.08 -8.36
N ALA A 298 -4.81 -11.94 -8.45
CA ALA A 298 -4.91 -10.87 -7.47
C ALA A 298 -6.35 -10.36 -7.32
N VAL A 299 -7.03 -10.11 -8.44
CA VAL A 299 -8.45 -9.72 -8.45
C VAL A 299 -9.35 -10.82 -7.87
N SER A 300 -9.14 -12.07 -8.28
CA SER A 300 -9.94 -13.20 -7.81
C SER A 300 -9.82 -13.40 -6.28
N GLU A 301 -8.60 -13.41 -5.75
CA GLU A 301 -8.35 -13.57 -4.31
C GLU A 301 -8.89 -12.37 -3.51
N ALA A 302 -8.77 -11.14 -4.04
CA ALA A 302 -9.29 -9.93 -3.41
C ALA A 302 -10.83 -9.97 -3.32
N ARG A 303 -11.51 -10.29 -4.41
CA ARG A 303 -12.98 -10.46 -4.41
C ARG A 303 -13.44 -11.51 -3.43
N TRP A 304 -12.72 -12.62 -3.37
CA TRP A 304 -13.04 -13.68 -2.43
C TRP A 304 -12.87 -13.22 -0.98
N ALA A 305 -11.81 -12.48 -0.66
CA ALA A 305 -11.64 -11.89 0.66
C ALA A 305 -12.83 -11.00 1.05
N GLY A 306 -13.29 -10.13 0.16
CA GLY A 306 -14.44 -9.25 0.38
C GLY A 306 -15.77 -9.99 0.57
N LEU A 307 -15.94 -11.18 -0.02
CA LEU A 307 -17.13 -12.02 0.16
C LEU A 307 -17.14 -12.83 1.47
N LEU A 308 -15.97 -13.07 2.05
CA LEU A 308 -15.82 -13.92 3.22
C LEU A 308 -16.13 -13.20 4.53
N SER A 309 -15.83 -11.92 4.65
CA SER A 309 -15.97 -11.19 5.92
C SER A 309 -16.33 -9.74 5.70
N ASP A 310 -17.22 -9.23 6.55
CA ASP A 310 -17.53 -7.79 6.67
C ASP A 310 -16.53 -7.06 7.58
N TRP A 311 -15.48 -7.74 8.05
CA TRP A 311 -14.43 -7.12 8.85
C TRP A 311 -13.69 -6.07 8.02
N GLU A 312 -13.91 -4.81 8.39
CA GLU A 312 -13.56 -3.64 7.58
C GLU A 312 -12.09 -3.63 7.12
N PRO A 313 -11.08 -3.93 7.98
CA PRO A 313 -9.69 -3.83 7.52
C PRO A 313 -9.31 -4.82 6.43
N ALA A 314 -9.80 -6.06 6.48
CA ALA A 314 -9.52 -7.04 5.42
C ALA A 314 -10.27 -6.70 4.13
N SER A 315 -11.53 -6.22 4.23
CA SER A 315 -12.32 -5.82 3.07
C SER A 315 -11.74 -4.58 2.39
N VAL A 316 -11.26 -3.59 3.14
CA VAL A 316 -10.59 -2.38 2.60
C VAL A 316 -9.26 -2.75 1.93
N LEU A 317 -8.44 -3.63 2.55
CA LEU A 317 -7.23 -4.12 1.90
C LEU A 317 -7.53 -4.84 0.59
N ALA A 318 -8.51 -5.72 0.60
CA ALA A 318 -8.93 -6.47 -0.58
C ALA A 318 -9.44 -5.54 -1.70
N ALA A 319 -10.32 -4.59 -1.36
CA ALA A 319 -10.84 -3.59 -2.29
C ALA A 319 -9.72 -2.73 -2.90
N GLY A 320 -8.75 -2.30 -2.08
CA GLY A 320 -7.61 -1.53 -2.56
C GLY A 320 -6.72 -2.33 -3.53
N ILE A 321 -6.46 -3.61 -3.24
CA ILE A 321 -5.69 -4.48 -4.13
C ILE A 321 -6.45 -4.74 -5.43
N GLU A 322 -7.76 -5.03 -5.34
CA GLU A 322 -8.61 -5.21 -6.53
C GLU A 322 -8.59 -3.94 -7.40
N ALA A 323 -8.78 -2.78 -6.77
CA ALA A 323 -8.76 -1.51 -7.45
C ALA A 323 -7.45 -1.27 -8.20
N LEU A 324 -6.30 -1.48 -7.52
CA LEU A 324 -4.97 -1.32 -8.13
C LEU A 324 -4.75 -2.34 -9.24
N ALA A 325 -5.10 -3.61 -9.03
CA ALA A 325 -4.95 -4.67 -10.02
C ALA A 325 -5.78 -4.36 -11.28
N LEU A 326 -7.04 -3.95 -11.12
CA LEU A 326 -7.91 -3.55 -12.23
C LEU A 326 -7.36 -2.33 -12.97
N SER A 327 -6.87 -1.31 -12.28
CA SER A 327 -6.26 -0.13 -12.92
C SER A 327 -4.98 -0.46 -13.69
N ILE A 328 -4.21 -1.47 -13.24
CA ILE A 328 -3.02 -1.95 -13.98
C ILE A 328 -3.43 -2.74 -15.23
N SER A 329 -4.49 -3.57 -15.14
CA SER A 329 -4.91 -4.47 -16.22
C SER A 329 -5.90 -3.83 -17.18
N SER A 330 -6.53 -2.70 -16.83
CA SER A 330 -7.67 -2.18 -17.57
C SER A 330 -7.32 -1.87 -19.03
N GLU A 331 -7.85 -2.69 -19.93
CA GLU A 331 -7.92 -2.39 -21.35
C GLU A 331 -8.90 -1.25 -21.63
N ASP A 332 -9.97 -1.18 -20.86
CA ASP A 332 -11.15 -0.36 -21.14
C ASP A 332 -11.22 0.91 -20.27
N GLY A 333 -10.14 1.33 -19.59
CA GLY A 333 -10.22 2.42 -18.62
C GLY A 333 -11.08 2.01 -17.42
N PRO A 334 -11.08 2.79 -16.35
CA PRO A 334 -11.75 2.38 -15.14
C PRO A 334 -13.26 2.34 -15.38
N ALA A 335 -13.82 1.14 -15.51
CA ALA A 335 -15.23 0.87 -15.29
C ALA A 335 -15.55 1.05 -13.77
N ARG A 336 -15.04 2.13 -13.20
CA ARG A 336 -15.42 2.56 -11.87
C ARG A 336 -16.62 3.48 -12.02
N ASP A 337 -17.81 2.89 -11.99
CA ASP A 337 -19.00 3.64 -11.59
C ASP A 337 -18.66 4.34 -10.27
N GLY A 338 -18.80 5.69 -10.26
CA GLY A 338 -18.40 6.57 -9.16
C GLY A 338 -19.12 6.35 -7.81
N THR A 339 -19.52 5.12 -7.49
CA THR A 339 -20.26 4.72 -6.29
C THR A 339 -19.37 4.31 -5.11
N HIS A 340 -18.05 4.14 -5.30
CA HIS A 340 -17.18 4.00 -4.15
C HIS A 340 -16.97 5.38 -3.51
N GLN A 341 -17.56 5.56 -2.34
CA GLN A 341 -17.38 6.76 -1.51
C GLN A 341 -15.86 6.99 -1.36
N ARG A 342 -15.40 8.07 -2.01
CA ARG A 342 -14.04 8.59 -1.87
C ARG A 342 -13.83 8.94 -0.41
N GLY A 343 -13.13 8.12 0.33
CA GLY A 343 -12.48 8.56 1.56
C GLY A 343 -11.53 9.68 1.14
N GLY A 344 -11.84 10.92 1.57
CA GLY A 344 -11.07 12.08 1.12
C GLY A 344 -9.59 11.92 1.44
N VAL A 345 -8.75 12.37 0.51
CA VAL A 345 -7.28 12.38 0.57
C VAL A 345 -6.73 13.10 1.83
N ASP A 346 -7.55 13.87 2.51
CA ASP A 346 -7.14 14.79 3.59
C ASP A 346 -6.80 14.11 4.94
N GLY A 347 -6.99 12.77 5.07
CA GLY A 347 -6.83 12.06 6.35
C GLY A 347 -5.68 11.04 6.43
N ILE A 348 -4.85 10.85 5.38
CA ILE A 348 -3.97 9.68 5.26
C ILE A 348 -2.58 9.85 5.91
N LEU A 349 -2.31 10.98 6.54
CA LEU A 349 -1.09 11.22 7.31
C LEU A 349 -1.11 10.37 8.59
N GLY A 350 -0.65 9.13 8.50
CA GLY A 350 -0.44 8.29 9.68
C GLY A 350 -1.10 6.91 9.66
N VAL A 351 -1.85 6.56 8.62
CA VAL A 351 -2.56 5.27 8.58
C VAL A 351 -1.59 4.12 8.33
N ARG A 352 -1.46 3.23 9.31
CA ARG A 352 -0.69 1.99 9.26
C ARG A 352 -1.64 0.83 9.60
N GLY A 353 -1.41 -0.36 9.04
CA GLY A 353 -2.30 -1.50 9.20
C GLY A 353 -2.94 -1.94 7.89
N LEU A 354 -3.80 -2.95 7.92
CA LEU A 354 -4.46 -3.49 6.72
C LEU A 354 -5.34 -2.45 6.03
N LYS A 355 -6.15 -1.71 6.80
CA LYS A 355 -7.02 -0.64 6.30
C LYS A 355 -6.21 0.46 5.61
N GLY A 356 -5.17 0.96 6.27
CA GLY A 356 -4.31 1.98 5.69
C GLY A 356 -3.55 1.50 4.45
N THR A 357 -3.11 0.25 4.44
CA THR A 357 -2.49 -0.36 3.27
C THR A 357 -3.49 -0.43 2.11
N GLY A 358 -4.75 -0.82 2.36
CA GLY A 358 -5.81 -0.85 1.37
C GLY A 358 -6.09 0.53 0.77
N GLN A 359 -6.21 1.56 1.61
CA GLN A 359 -6.40 2.95 1.18
C GLN A 359 -5.23 3.46 0.32
N VAL A 360 -3.98 3.10 0.66
CA VAL A 360 -2.82 3.46 -0.17
C VAL A 360 -2.89 2.79 -1.54
N PHE A 361 -3.34 1.54 -1.63
CA PHE A 361 -3.55 0.87 -2.92
C PHE A 361 -4.67 1.54 -3.74
N GLU A 362 -5.76 1.97 -3.12
CA GLU A 362 -6.82 2.76 -3.80
C GLU A 362 -6.28 4.07 -4.36
N ILE A 363 -5.48 4.81 -3.57
CA ILE A 363 -4.85 6.06 -4.03
C ILE A 363 -3.91 5.80 -5.19
N LEU A 364 -3.14 4.71 -5.18
CA LEU A 364 -2.30 4.34 -6.31
C LEU A 364 -3.11 3.98 -7.55
N ALA A 365 -4.25 3.31 -7.37
CA ALA A 365 -5.19 3.04 -8.46
C ALA A 365 -5.73 4.35 -9.05
N ASP A 366 -6.15 5.31 -8.22
CA ASP A 366 -6.55 6.65 -8.66
C ASP A 366 -5.41 7.36 -9.42
N GLY A 367 -4.16 7.15 -9.00
CA GLY A 367 -2.99 7.67 -9.70
C GLY A 367 -2.77 7.06 -11.09
N ILE A 368 -2.96 5.75 -11.24
CA ILE A 368 -2.91 5.08 -12.55
C ILE A 368 -4.05 5.57 -13.44
N ASP A 369 -5.25 5.68 -12.90
CA ASP A 369 -6.42 6.20 -13.60
C ASP A 369 -6.23 7.67 -14.03
N ALA A 370 -5.69 8.50 -13.15
CA ALA A 370 -5.36 9.90 -13.45
C ALA A 370 -4.31 9.98 -14.57
N LEU A 371 -3.29 9.13 -14.52
CA LEU A 371 -2.28 9.01 -15.59
C LEU A 371 -2.93 8.55 -16.90
N GLY A 372 -3.79 7.55 -16.86
CA GLY A 372 -4.54 7.05 -18.01
C GLY A 372 -5.36 8.14 -18.69
N ARG A 373 -6.06 8.96 -17.90
CA ARG A 373 -6.89 10.10 -18.37
C ARG A 373 -6.10 11.36 -18.67
N LEU A 374 -4.78 11.35 -18.54
CA LEU A 374 -3.91 12.53 -18.65
C LEU A 374 -4.34 13.68 -17.73
N ASN A 375 -4.79 13.36 -16.52
CA ASN A 375 -5.19 14.35 -15.51
C ASN A 375 -4.01 14.65 -14.57
N ARG A 376 -3.21 15.65 -14.97
CA ARG A 376 -2.00 16.05 -14.23
C ARG A 376 -2.29 16.45 -12.79
N ASP A 377 -3.33 17.26 -12.56
CA ASP A 377 -3.61 17.82 -11.23
C ASP A 377 -4.03 16.72 -10.24
N GLU A 378 -4.77 15.72 -10.71
CA GLU A 378 -5.13 14.54 -9.93
C GLU A 378 -3.90 13.70 -9.60
N LEU A 379 -3.05 13.45 -10.61
CA LEU A 379 -1.81 12.71 -10.41
C LEU A 379 -0.88 13.42 -9.41
N ASP A 380 -0.77 14.75 -9.49
CA ASP A 380 0.05 15.54 -8.56
C ASP A 380 -0.53 15.46 -7.13
N ARG A 381 -1.86 15.47 -6.96
CA ARG A 381 -2.51 15.24 -5.65
C ARG A 381 -2.24 13.84 -5.10
N VAL A 382 -2.34 12.81 -5.92
CA VAL A 382 -2.04 11.43 -5.54
C VAL A 382 -0.59 11.29 -5.08
N LEU A 383 0.37 11.81 -5.86
CA LEU A 383 1.79 11.74 -5.51
C LEU A 383 2.12 12.50 -4.23
N ALA A 384 1.42 13.60 -3.95
CA ALA A 384 1.58 14.35 -2.70
C ALA A 384 0.96 13.64 -1.50
N ALA A 385 -0.13 12.88 -1.70
CA ALA A 385 -0.81 12.15 -0.64
C ALA A 385 -0.03 10.92 -0.16
N ILE A 386 0.80 10.30 -1.03
CA ILE A 386 1.58 9.12 -0.66
C ILE A 386 2.84 9.55 0.08
N SER A 387 2.78 9.48 1.41
CA SER A 387 3.92 9.76 2.28
C SER A 387 5.14 8.89 1.94
N PRO A 388 6.39 9.40 2.09
CA PRO A 388 7.60 8.57 2.02
C PRO A 388 7.56 7.36 2.97
N ALA A 389 6.88 7.46 4.12
CA ALA A 389 6.69 6.34 5.04
C ALA A 389 5.83 5.20 4.44
N ALA A 390 4.89 5.51 3.56
CA ALA A 390 4.11 4.50 2.83
C ALA A 390 4.97 3.75 1.80
N ALA A 391 6.12 4.29 1.40
CA ALA A 391 7.06 3.61 0.50
C ALA A 391 7.62 2.28 1.07
N GLY A 392 7.58 2.10 2.41
CA GLY A 392 7.91 0.82 3.05
C GLY A 392 6.89 -0.29 2.83
N ILE A 393 5.70 0.02 2.29
CA ILE A 393 4.68 -0.99 1.97
C ILE A 393 5.08 -1.68 0.66
N ALA A 394 5.27 -3.00 0.70
CA ALA A 394 5.62 -3.78 -0.48
C ALA A 394 4.59 -3.64 -1.60
N GLY A 395 5.04 -3.37 -2.81
CA GLY A 395 4.21 -3.09 -3.99
C GLY A 395 3.83 -1.61 -4.18
N VAL A 396 3.89 -0.78 -3.14
CA VAL A 396 3.55 0.65 -3.21
C VAL A 396 4.67 1.48 -3.82
N TRP A 397 5.91 1.23 -3.38
CA TRP A 397 7.07 2.02 -3.79
C TRP A 397 7.27 2.02 -5.32
N SER A 398 7.28 0.86 -5.95
CA SER A 398 7.53 0.74 -7.39
C SER A 398 6.44 1.44 -8.23
N VAL A 399 5.17 1.32 -7.81
CA VAL A 399 4.05 2.00 -8.49
C VAL A 399 4.17 3.51 -8.33
N ARG A 400 4.42 4.01 -7.10
CA ARG A 400 4.63 5.44 -6.84
C ARG A 400 5.79 6.00 -7.67
N VAL A 401 6.93 5.31 -7.71
CA VAL A 401 8.11 5.74 -8.48
C VAL A 401 7.82 5.72 -9.98
N ALA A 402 7.07 4.72 -10.48
CA ALA A 402 6.65 4.67 -11.87
C ALA A 402 5.71 5.84 -12.21
N LEU A 403 4.70 6.13 -11.39
CA LEU A 403 3.81 7.28 -11.57
C LEU A 403 4.58 8.61 -11.60
N ALA A 404 5.53 8.81 -10.68
CA ALA A 404 6.38 10.00 -10.65
C ALA A 404 7.26 10.11 -11.91
N GLY A 405 7.78 8.99 -12.40
CA GLY A 405 8.55 8.93 -13.63
C GLY A 405 7.71 9.23 -14.88
N PHE A 406 6.51 8.68 -15.02
CA PHE A 406 5.60 9.04 -16.10
C PHE A 406 5.16 10.50 -16.03
N ARG A 407 4.89 11.01 -14.83
CA ARG A 407 4.60 12.43 -14.63
C ARG A 407 5.76 13.31 -15.13
N ALA A 408 7.02 12.93 -14.85
CA ALA A 408 8.20 13.62 -15.34
C ALA A 408 8.35 13.52 -16.88
N ALA A 409 8.04 12.36 -17.46
CA ALA A 409 8.11 12.12 -18.89
C ALA A 409 7.06 12.93 -19.69
N LEU A 410 5.85 13.12 -19.13
CA LEU A 410 4.74 13.75 -19.84
C LEU A 410 4.66 15.27 -19.60
N TRP A 411 4.95 15.75 -18.39
CA TRP A 411 4.75 17.15 -18.00
C TRP A 411 5.95 17.82 -17.32
N GLY A 412 7.03 17.09 -17.11
CA GLY A 412 8.16 17.56 -16.31
C GLY A 412 9.49 17.66 -17.03
N ASP A 413 10.54 17.64 -16.23
CA ASP A 413 11.93 17.59 -16.67
C ASP A 413 12.40 16.12 -16.73
N VAL A 414 12.63 15.62 -17.93
CA VAL A 414 13.03 14.24 -18.21
C VAL A 414 14.38 13.89 -17.57
N ALA A 415 15.36 14.82 -17.62
CA ALA A 415 16.70 14.58 -17.05
C ALA A 415 16.63 14.47 -15.51
N ARG A 416 15.82 15.33 -14.89
CA ARG A 416 15.54 15.26 -13.45
C ARG A 416 14.80 13.97 -13.10
N GLY A 417 13.82 13.55 -13.92
CA GLY A 417 13.08 12.29 -13.75
C GLY A 417 13.99 11.07 -13.80
N LEU A 418 14.92 10.99 -14.76
CA LEU A 418 15.94 9.94 -14.85
C LEU A 418 16.85 9.90 -13.62
N LYS A 419 17.32 11.07 -13.18
CA LYS A 419 18.16 11.18 -11.98
C LYS A 419 17.42 10.71 -10.73
N GLN A 420 16.15 11.10 -10.56
CA GLN A 420 15.33 10.68 -9.44
C GLN A 420 15.06 9.18 -9.48
N LEU A 421 14.68 8.62 -10.63
CA LEU A 421 14.48 7.18 -10.81
C LEU A 421 15.75 6.40 -10.46
N SER A 422 16.93 6.85 -10.92
CA SER A 422 18.20 6.20 -10.62
C SER A 422 18.55 6.28 -9.13
N ALA A 423 18.30 7.41 -8.48
CA ALA A 423 18.53 7.58 -7.05
C ALA A 423 17.64 6.66 -6.21
N GLU A 424 16.36 6.54 -6.56
CA GLU A 424 15.42 5.64 -5.90
C GLU A 424 15.83 4.15 -6.06
N ILE A 425 16.32 3.78 -7.25
CA ILE A 425 16.77 2.42 -7.56
C ILE A 425 18.07 2.06 -6.84
N THR A 426 19.00 3.00 -6.66
CA THR A 426 20.31 2.75 -6.04
C THR A 426 20.29 2.79 -4.51
N HIS A 427 19.20 3.22 -3.89
CA HIS A 427 19.10 3.23 -2.43
C HIS A 427 19.02 1.78 -1.92
N GLU A 428 20.00 1.35 -1.11
CA GLU A 428 20.17 -0.03 -0.60
C GLU A 428 19.08 -0.48 0.39
N SER A 429 17.99 0.25 0.52
CA SER A 429 16.90 0.01 1.46
C SER A 429 15.92 -1.08 0.98
N ILE A 430 14.81 -1.23 1.67
CA ILE A 430 13.63 -2.06 1.33
C ILE A 430 13.24 -1.94 -0.15
N ALA A 431 13.46 -0.76 -0.76
CA ALA A 431 13.25 -0.47 -2.16
C ALA A 431 14.01 -1.42 -3.11
N TYR A 432 15.23 -1.83 -2.78
CA TYR A 432 16.01 -2.77 -3.60
C TYR A 432 15.33 -4.13 -3.76
N ARG A 433 14.70 -4.65 -2.69
CA ARG A 433 13.99 -5.93 -2.74
C ARG A 433 12.70 -5.85 -3.55
N GLN A 434 12.03 -4.71 -3.57
CA GLN A 434 10.81 -4.49 -4.35
C GLN A 434 11.09 -4.37 -5.85
N GLN A 435 12.29 -3.97 -6.26
CA GLN A 435 12.69 -3.96 -7.67
C GLN A 435 12.72 -5.37 -8.28
N GLU A 436 12.97 -6.38 -7.47
CA GLU A 436 13.06 -7.76 -7.93
C GLU A 436 11.67 -8.42 -8.03
N GLU A 437 10.63 -7.82 -7.48
CA GLU A 437 9.25 -8.29 -7.70
C GLU A 437 8.86 -8.09 -9.17
N PRO A 438 8.30 -9.12 -9.83
CA PRO A 438 8.00 -9.07 -11.27
C PRO A 438 7.19 -7.85 -11.69
N LEU A 439 6.13 -7.49 -10.93
CA LEU A 439 5.33 -6.30 -11.21
C LEU A 439 6.17 -5.02 -11.08
N GLY A 440 6.87 -4.85 -9.97
CA GLY A 440 7.69 -3.65 -9.72
C GLY A 440 8.76 -3.47 -10.77
N ARG A 441 9.46 -4.55 -11.13
CA ARG A 441 10.49 -4.57 -12.17
C ARG A 441 9.91 -4.17 -13.53
N ALA A 442 8.76 -4.73 -13.91
CA ALA A 442 8.11 -4.40 -15.17
C ALA A 442 7.71 -2.92 -15.24
N MET A 443 7.12 -2.37 -14.17
CA MET A 443 6.71 -0.97 -14.12
C MET A 443 7.92 -0.01 -14.17
N LEU A 444 8.96 -0.28 -13.41
CA LEU A 444 10.18 0.53 -13.39
C LEU A 444 10.93 0.47 -14.73
N ALA A 445 10.98 -0.69 -15.37
CA ALA A 445 11.57 -0.83 -16.69
C ALA A 445 10.80 -0.03 -17.74
N ARG A 446 9.46 -0.09 -17.75
CA ARG A 446 8.61 0.67 -18.69
C ARG A 446 8.84 2.19 -18.55
N VAL A 447 8.84 2.71 -17.33
CA VAL A 447 9.06 4.15 -17.11
C VAL A 447 10.48 4.57 -17.45
N ARG A 448 11.48 3.73 -17.13
CA ARG A 448 12.89 4.00 -17.51
C ARG A 448 13.04 4.10 -19.02
N VAL A 449 12.49 3.13 -19.76
CA VAL A 449 12.49 3.15 -21.23
C VAL A 449 11.83 4.43 -21.74
N MET A 450 10.68 4.83 -21.19
CA MET A 450 9.98 6.04 -21.63
C MET A 450 10.79 7.31 -21.38
N LEU A 451 11.42 7.46 -20.22
CA LEU A 451 12.28 8.59 -19.93
C LEU A 451 13.51 8.63 -20.86
N LEU A 452 14.11 7.48 -21.17
CA LEU A 452 15.21 7.36 -22.11
C LEU A 452 14.78 7.72 -23.54
N ILE A 453 13.59 7.28 -23.99
CA ILE A 453 13.01 7.70 -25.28
C ILE A 453 12.86 9.23 -25.33
N LYS A 454 12.21 9.82 -24.32
CA LYS A 454 11.98 11.28 -24.26
C LYS A 454 13.29 12.09 -24.13
N SER A 455 14.37 11.49 -23.65
CA SER A 455 15.70 12.12 -23.66
C SER A 455 16.47 11.95 -24.99
N GLY A 456 15.94 11.19 -25.96
CA GLY A 456 16.59 10.86 -27.22
C GLY A 456 17.65 9.76 -27.13
N ALA A 457 17.80 9.10 -25.99
CA ALA A 457 18.79 8.05 -25.74
C ALA A 457 18.30 6.67 -26.22
N PHE A 458 17.94 6.53 -27.50
CA PHE A 458 17.30 5.35 -28.06
C PHE A 458 18.13 4.06 -27.90
N GLY A 459 19.45 4.13 -27.98
CA GLY A 459 20.32 2.98 -27.74
C GLY A 459 20.23 2.46 -26.31
N ALA A 460 20.27 3.35 -25.31
CA ALA A 460 20.09 2.98 -23.91
C ALA A 460 18.67 2.50 -23.63
N ALA A 461 17.65 3.09 -24.27
CA ALA A 461 16.27 2.65 -24.19
C ALA A 461 16.11 1.22 -24.74
N THR A 462 16.73 0.90 -25.88
CA THR A 462 16.73 -0.45 -26.47
C THR A 462 17.40 -1.46 -25.54
N GLN A 463 18.56 -1.13 -24.98
CA GLN A 463 19.24 -1.99 -24.03
C GLN A 463 18.36 -2.25 -22.78
N ALA A 464 17.72 -1.21 -22.25
CA ALA A 464 16.81 -1.37 -21.12
C ALA A 464 15.58 -2.22 -21.47
N ALA A 465 15.02 -2.08 -22.67
CA ALA A 465 13.90 -2.88 -23.13
C ALA A 465 14.28 -4.38 -23.33
N GLU A 466 15.47 -4.65 -23.86
CA GLU A 466 15.98 -6.02 -24.07
C GLU A 466 16.19 -6.80 -22.76
N THR A 467 16.30 -6.11 -21.61
CA THR A 467 16.36 -6.80 -20.30
C THR A 467 14.98 -7.26 -19.80
N MET A 468 13.91 -6.92 -20.49
CA MET A 468 12.55 -7.33 -20.11
C MET A 468 12.27 -8.77 -20.57
N ASP A 469 11.53 -9.51 -19.75
CA ASP A 469 11.25 -10.93 -20.00
C ASP A 469 10.24 -11.13 -21.16
N GLY A 470 10.46 -12.16 -21.96
CA GLY A 470 9.52 -12.66 -22.97
C GLY A 470 9.01 -11.60 -23.96
N ASN A 471 7.71 -11.63 -24.23
CA ASN A 471 7.04 -10.73 -25.16
C ASN A 471 6.81 -9.31 -24.60
N ARG A 472 7.02 -9.09 -23.30
CA ARG A 472 6.88 -7.79 -22.63
C ARG A 472 7.80 -6.71 -23.19
N LYS A 473 8.88 -7.08 -23.88
CA LYS A 473 9.79 -6.15 -24.57
C LYS A 473 9.27 -5.63 -25.91
N LEU A 474 8.27 -6.28 -26.54
CA LEU A 474 7.81 -5.92 -27.88
C LEU A 474 7.23 -4.51 -27.95
N LEU A 475 6.33 -4.15 -27.05
CA LEU A 475 5.74 -2.80 -27.00
C LEU A 475 6.79 -1.70 -26.75
N PRO A 476 7.70 -1.81 -25.76
CA PRO A 476 8.81 -0.88 -25.61
C PRO A 476 9.68 -0.73 -26.87
N LEU A 477 10.09 -1.84 -27.49
CA LEU A 477 10.93 -1.82 -28.69
C LEU A 477 10.21 -1.21 -29.89
N ALA A 478 8.94 -1.55 -30.10
CA ALA A 478 8.13 -0.95 -31.16
C ALA A 478 7.97 0.57 -30.96
N ARG A 479 7.76 1.01 -29.71
CA ARG A 479 7.70 2.43 -29.33
C ARG A 479 9.02 3.15 -29.58
N ILE A 480 10.16 2.55 -29.22
CA ILE A 480 11.50 3.10 -29.51
C ILE A 480 11.66 3.29 -31.01
N SER A 481 11.31 2.29 -31.83
CA SER A 481 11.40 2.35 -33.30
C SER A 481 10.50 3.44 -33.88
N LEU A 482 9.27 3.62 -33.36
CA LEU A 482 8.36 4.70 -33.77
C LEU A 482 8.96 6.08 -33.48
N TRP A 483 9.54 6.29 -32.28
CA TRP A 483 10.20 7.53 -31.89
C TRP A 483 11.47 7.81 -32.71
N ALA A 484 12.17 6.76 -33.11
CA ALA A 484 13.38 6.86 -33.95
C ALA A 484 13.06 7.11 -35.42
N GLY A 485 11.78 7.09 -35.83
CA GLY A 485 11.38 7.19 -37.25
C GLY A 485 11.61 5.90 -38.04
N GLU A 486 11.87 4.78 -37.36
CA GLU A 486 12.09 3.45 -37.98
C GLU A 486 10.72 2.74 -38.16
N TYR A 487 9.84 3.33 -38.98
CA TYR A 487 8.42 2.91 -39.08
C TYR A 487 8.23 1.45 -39.49
N GLU A 488 8.97 0.99 -40.53
CA GLU A 488 8.91 -0.42 -40.93
C GLU A 488 9.31 -1.39 -39.81
N ARG A 489 10.29 -1.01 -38.99
CA ARG A 489 10.70 -1.82 -37.83
C ARG A 489 9.64 -1.79 -36.75
N ALA A 490 9.02 -0.64 -36.49
CA ALA A 490 7.91 -0.52 -35.55
C ALA A 490 6.73 -1.40 -35.94
N ILE A 491 6.36 -1.44 -37.25
CA ILE A 491 5.31 -2.31 -37.81
C ILE A 491 5.69 -3.78 -37.60
N ARG A 492 6.91 -4.20 -38.02
CA ARG A 492 7.35 -5.59 -37.84
C ARG A 492 7.32 -6.06 -36.38
N LEU A 493 7.71 -5.20 -35.43
CA LEU A 493 7.68 -5.51 -34.00
C LEU A 493 6.24 -5.60 -33.47
N ALA A 494 5.33 -4.79 -34.00
CA ALA A 494 3.92 -4.83 -33.65
C ALA A 494 3.18 -6.05 -34.26
N ASP A 495 3.63 -6.54 -35.42
CA ASP A 495 3.13 -7.75 -36.06
C ASP A 495 3.79 -9.05 -35.58
N GLY A 496 4.96 -8.93 -34.95
CA GLY A 496 5.88 -10.03 -34.71
C GLY A 496 5.56 -10.90 -33.53
N GLY A 497 4.83 -11.95 -33.78
CA GLY A 497 4.80 -13.14 -32.95
C GLY A 497 3.40 -13.70 -32.74
N PRO A 498 3.23 -15.01 -32.57
CA PRO A 498 2.00 -15.54 -32.05
C PRO A 498 1.80 -14.89 -30.67
N PHE A 499 0.69 -14.19 -30.49
CA PHE A 499 0.26 -13.62 -29.20
C PHE A 499 -0.11 -14.78 -28.27
N GLU A 500 0.88 -15.59 -27.91
CA GLU A 500 0.70 -16.65 -26.94
C GLU A 500 0.79 -16.06 -25.55
N ALA A 501 -0.26 -16.27 -24.80
CA ALA A 501 -0.46 -16.30 -23.34
C ALA A 501 0.32 -15.34 -22.39
N ASP A 502 1.41 -14.71 -22.81
CA ASP A 502 2.32 -13.92 -21.97
C ASP A 502 2.23 -12.39 -22.18
N LEU A 503 1.39 -11.91 -23.13
CA LEU A 503 1.11 -10.48 -23.24
C LEU A 503 0.00 -10.12 -22.27
N ASP A 504 0.25 -9.08 -21.45
CA ASP A 504 -0.86 -8.39 -20.80
C ASP A 504 -1.83 -7.95 -21.91
N HIS A 505 -3.12 -8.27 -21.79
CA HIS A 505 -4.13 -7.93 -22.79
C HIS A 505 -4.07 -6.45 -23.21
N GLY A 506 -3.73 -5.54 -22.27
CA GLY A 506 -3.52 -4.12 -22.56
C GLY A 506 -2.32 -3.81 -23.46
N ASP A 507 -1.32 -4.67 -23.57
CA ASP A 507 -0.18 -4.45 -24.47
C ASP A 507 -0.53 -4.81 -25.93
N GLU A 508 -1.45 -5.74 -26.16
CA GLU A 508 -1.92 -6.10 -27.51
C GLU A 508 -2.60 -4.91 -28.19
N TYR A 509 -3.55 -4.28 -27.51
CA TYR A 509 -4.26 -3.12 -28.05
C TYR A 509 -3.32 -1.93 -28.29
N ARG A 510 -2.34 -1.70 -27.40
CA ARG A 510 -1.33 -0.65 -27.54
C ARG A 510 -0.41 -0.89 -28.74
N LEU A 511 -0.05 -2.15 -29.01
CA LEU A 511 0.71 -2.55 -30.21
C LEU A 511 -0.10 -2.31 -31.49
N LYS A 512 -1.41 -2.62 -31.49
CA LYS A 512 -2.29 -2.33 -32.64
C LYS A 512 -2.33 -0.83 -32.97
N LEU A 513 -2.56 0.03 -31.96
CA LEU A 513 -2.53 1.48 -32.16
C LEU A 513 -1.18 1.98 -32.68
N LEU A 514 -0.08 1.46 -32.14
CA LEU A 514 1.27 1.82 -32.56
C LEU A 514 1.53 1.38 -34.01
N ARG A 515 1.05 0.20 -34.41
CA ARG A 515 1.14 -0.30 -35.78
C ARG A 515 0.41 0.63 -36.77
N VAL A 516 -0.83 1.03 -36.44
CA VAL A 516 -1.59 1.97 -37.25
C VAL A 516 -0.85 3.30 -37.40
N ALA A 517 -0.35 3.85 -36.27
CA ALA A 517 0.41 5.10 -36.30
C ALA A 517 1.65 5.02 -37.17
N ALA A 518 2.43 3.94 -37.03
CA ALA A 518 3.63 3.72 -37.83
C ALA A 518 3.29 3.58 -39.34
N ALA A 519 2.23 2.82 -39.68
CA ALA A 519 1.79 2.63 -41.06
C ALA A 519 1.25 3.92 -41.70
N LEU A 520 0.57 4.79 -40.94
CA LEU A 520 0.15 6.10 -41.38
C LEU A 520 1.32 6.99 -41.75
N LEU A 521 2.39 6.99 -40.91
CA LEU A 521 3.60 7.78 -41.15
C LEU A 521 4.48 7.21 -42.26
N ASP A 522 4.48 5.91 -42.46
CA ASP A 522 5.19 5.20 -43.53
C ASP A 522 4.46 5.28 -44.87
N GLY A 523 3.18 5.62 -44.89
CA GLY A 523 2.32 5.62 -46.08
C GLY A 523 1.86 4.23 -46.53
N SER A 524 2.07 3.19 -45.70
CA SER A 524 1.67 1.79 -45.97
C SER A 524 0.30 1.40 -45.39
N CYS A 525 -0.44 2.36 -44.83
CA CYS A 525 -1.72 2.11 -44.16
C CYS A 525 -2.83 1.87 -45.19
N ASP A 526 -3.33 0.64 -45.27
CA ASP A 526 -4.48 0.26 -46.10
C ASP A 526 -5.82 0.60 -45.41
N ASP A 527 -6.93 0.38 -46.15
CA ASP A 527 -8.27 0.71 -45.64
C ASP A 527 -8.69 -0.18 -44.44
N GLU A 528 -8.26 -1.44 -44.41
CA GLU A 528 -8.55 -2.37 -43.31
C GLU A 528 -7.85 -1.91 -42.02
N LEU A 529 -6.59 -1.56 -42.14
CA LEU A 529 -5.80 -1.06 -41.00
C LEU A 529 -6.30 0.30 -40.50
N ARG A 530 -6.79 1.18 -41.44
CA ARG A 530 -7.44 2.46 -41.09
C ARG A 530 -8.70 2.23 -40.27
N ALA A 531 -9.59 1.33 -40.72
CA ALA A 531 -10.81 1.00 -39.99
C ALA A 531 -10.51 0.42 -38.59
N ALA A 532 -9.56 -0.51 -38.50
CA ALA A 532 -9.09 -1.04 -37.23
C ALA A 532 -8.55 0.06 -36.30
N GLY A 533 -7.82 1.04 -36.83
CA GLY A 533 -7.32 2.19 -36.10
C GLY A 533 -8.43 3.07 -35.51
N VAL A 534 -9.49 3.33 -36.29
CA VAL A 534 -10.66 4.09 -35.83
C VAL A 534 -11.38 3.34 -34.72
N ASP A 535 -11.54 2.03 -34.82
CA ASP A 535 -12.19 1.21 -33.79
C ASP A 535 -11.38 1.18 -32.48
N GLU A 536 -10.06 1.08 -32.57
CA GLU A 536 -9.20 1.14 -31.38
C GLU A 536 -9.21 2.54 -30.72
N LEU A 537 -9.23 3.61 -31.52
CA LEU A 537 -9.38 4.98 -31.01
C LEU A 537 -10.74 5.17 -30.32
N ARG A 538 -11.82 4.66 -30.89
CA ARG A 538 -13.17 4.71 -30.30
C ARG A 538 -13.20 3.97 -28.96
N ARG A 539 -12.59 2.78 -28.88
CA ARG A 539 -12.46 2.02 -27.63
C ARG A 539 -11.69 2.82 -26.58
N MET A 540 -10.55 3.39 -26.96
CA MET A 540 -9.73 4.24 -26.09
C MET A 540 -10.49 5.48 -25.58
N LEU A 541 -11.29 6.13 -26.43
CA LEU A 541 -12.11 7.28 -26.05
C LEU A 541 -13.21 6.88 -25.06
N THR A 542 -13.94 5.80 -25.35
CA THR A 542 -15.00 5.29 -24.46
C THR A 542 -14.45 4.96 -23.07
N SER A 543 -13.26 4.40 -23.00
CA SER A 543 -12.60 4.06 -21.73
C SER A 543 -11.83 5.23 -21.12
N ARG A 544 -11.66 6.34 -21.84
CA ARG A 544 -10.80 7.48 -21.47
C ARG A 544 -9.36 7.11 -21.11
N ALA A 545 -8.83 6.05 -21.73
CA ALA A 545 -7.48 5.55 -21.52
C ALA A 545 -6.48 6.22 -22.50
N PHE A 546 -6.24 7.50 -22.35
CA PHE A 546 -5.50 8.36 -23.31
C PHE A 546 -3.96 8.18 -23.28
N LEU A 547 -3.42 7.52 -22.24
CA LEU A 547 -1.98 7.34 -22.06
C LEU A 547 -1.26 6.73 -23.27
N PRO A 548 -1.80 5.72 -23.99
CA PRO A 548 -1.13 5.15 -25.16
C PRO A 548 -0.76 6.18 -26.23
N LEU A 549 -1.65 7.13 -26.53
CA LEU A 549 -1.37 8.24 -27.44
C LEU A 549 -0.32 9.19 -26.86
N ALA A 550 -0.45 9.56 -25.60
CA ALA A 550 0.48 10.48 -24.94
C ALA A 550 1.94 9.98 -24.95
N LEU A 551 2.12 8.66 -25.01
CA LEU A 551 3.44 8.02 -25.07
C LEU A 551 4.00 7.87 -26.50
N MET A 552 3.26 8.32 -27.53
CA MET A 552 3.74 8.36 -28.92
C MET A 552 4.37 9.72 -29.26
N PRO A 553 5.25 9.78 -30.28
CA PRO A 553 5.75 11.05 -30.77
C PRO A 553 4.62 11.87 -31.40
N ARG A 554 4.74 13.20 -31.37
CA ARG A 554 3.71 14.12 -31.86
C ARG A 554 3.22 13.82 -33.29
N PRO A 555 4.10 13.54 -34.29
CA PRO A 555 3.62 13.21 -35.65
C PRO A 555 2.72 11.98 -35.69
N ALA A 556 2.99 10.96 -34.85
CA ALA A 556 2.17 9.76 -34.77
C ALA A 556 0.81 10.04 -34.13
N ARG A 557 0.79 10.86 -33.06
CA ARG A 557 -0.45 11.32 -32.44
C ARG A 557 -1.31 12.12 -33.42
N ASP A 558 -0.71 13.09 -34.10
CA ASP A 558 -1.42 13.95 -35.07
C ASP A 558 -2.01 13.11 -36.22
N ALA A 559 -1.26 12.14 -36.75
CA ALA A 559 -1.75 11.24 -37.80
C ALA A 559 -2.96 10.40 -37.36
N LEU A 560 -2.96 9.89 -36.12
CA LEU A 560 -4.10 9.15 -35.54
C LEU A 560 -5.32 10.07 -35.29
N LEU A 561 -5.10 11.28 -34.79
CA LEU A 561 -6.17 12.25 -34.56
C LEU A 561 -6.79 12.70 -35.90
N ASP A 562 -5.98 12.88 -36.95
CA ASP A 562 -6.47 13.23 -38.29
C ASP A 562 -7.23 12.07 -38.92
N LEU A 563 -6.81 10.82 -38.72
CA LEU A 563 -7.55 9.63 -39.12
C LEU A 563 -8.96 9.62 -38.51
N TYR A 564 -9.08 9.87 -37.22
CA TYR A 564 -10.38 9.87 -36.52
C TYR A 564 -11.28 11.01 -36.95
N ARG A 565 -10.73 12.19 -37.22
CA ARG A 565 -11.48 13.33 -37.78
C ARG A 565 -11.99 13.04 -39.20
N ALA A 566 -11.13 12.42 -40.02
CA ALA A 566 -11.47 12.10 -41.40
C ALA A 566 -12.61 11.05 -41.51
N ASP A 567 -12.76 10.19 -40.50
CA ASP A 567 -13.87 9.22 -40.38
C ASP A 567 -15.18 9.85 -39.88
N GLY A 568 -15.25 11.17 -39.69
CA GLY A 568 -16.48 11.90 -39.38
C GLY A 568 -16.78 12.02 -37.86
N HIS A 569 -15.81 11.76 -36.98
CA HIS A 569 -15.96 11.78 -35.54
C HIS A 569 -15.37 13.04 -34.85
N ALA A 570 -15.29 14.15 -35.60
CA ALA A 570 -14.69 15.40 -35.08
C ALA A 570 -15.49 16.02 -33.91
N ASP A 571 -16.80 15.77 -33.84
CA ASP A 571 -17.72 16.34 -32.86
C ASP A 571 -17.92 15.45 -31.62
N ASP A 572 -17.12 14.39 -31.45
CA ASP A 572 -17.17 13.52 -30.27
C ASP A 572 -16.62 14.27 -29.03
N PRO A 573 -17.42 14.42 -27.94
CA PRO A 573 -16.98 15.16 -26.74
C PRO A 573 -15.75 14.54 -26.06
N ASP A 574 -15.60 13.21 -26.08
CA ASP A 574 -14.45 12.52 -25.51
C ASP A 574 -13.21 12.71 -26.38
N PHE A 575 -13.38 12.88 -27.71
CA PHE A 575 -12.30 13.26 -28.62
C PHE A 575 -11.82 14.70 -28.36
N GLU A 576 -12.73 15.65 -28.16
CA GLU A 576 -12.37 17.03 -27.79
C GLU A 576 -11.59 17.05 -26.47
N LEU A 577 -12.06 16.31 -25.45
CA LEU A 577 -11.37 16.15 -24.18
C LEU A 577 -9.95 15.57 -24.37
N LEU A 578 -9.79 14.54 -25.20
CA LEU A 578 -8.49 13.95 -25.52
C LEU A 578 -7.55 15.02 -26.12
N VAL A 579 -8.01 15.78 -27.12
CA VAL A 579 -7.20 16.82 -27.77
C VAL A 579 -6.74 17.86 -26.76
N ILE A 580 -7.64 18.33 -25.89
CA ILE A 580 -7.32 19.27 -24.82
C ILE A 580 -6.25 18.69 -23.87
N ARG A 581 -6.39 17.43 -23.47
CA ARG A 581 -5.42 16.76 -22.58
C ARG A 581 -4.05 16.60 -23.24
N LEU A 582 -3.99 16.22 -24.51
CA LEU A 582 -2.74 16.11 -25.25
C LEU A 582 -2.02 17.46 -25.40
N GLN A 583 -2.74 18.59 -25.49
CA GLN A 583 -2.15 19.93 -25.53
C GLN A 583 -1.44 20.32 -24.22
N THR A 584 -1.76 19.67 -23.10
CA THR A 584 -1.08 19.93 -21.82
C THR A 584 0.29 19.27 -21.72
N LEU A 585 0.63 18.35 -22.62
CA LEU A 585 1.88 17.61 -22.58
C LEU A 585 3.06 18.53 -22.85
N ASN A 586 4.20 18.22 -22.21
CA ASN A 586 5.45 18.92 -22.48
C ASN A 586 6.14 18.32 -23.69
N ASP A 587 5.80 18.86 -24.86
CA ASP A 587 6.43 18.51 -26.14
C ASP A 587 7.67 19.39 -26.43
N ALA A 588 8.04 20.28 -25.51
CA ALA A 588 9.20 21.13 -25.63
C ALA A 588 10.48 20.27 -25.62
N GLY A 589 11.02 20.02 -26.79
CA GLY A 589 12.16 19.13 -27.00
C GLY A 589 11.91 18.05 -28.05
N GLU A 590 10.66 17.74 -28.39
CA GLU A 590 10.35 16.77 -29.44
C GLU A 590 10.85 17.28 -30.81
N ASP A 591 10.73 18.58 -31.11
CA ASP A 591 11.23 19.22 -32.32
C ASP A 591 12.78 19.33 -32.38
N GLY A 592 13.46 19.15 -31.24
CA GLY A 592 14.92 19.22 -31.10
C GLY A 592 15.59 17.89 -30.74
N ILE A 593 14.83 16.82 -30.49
CA ILE A 593 15.36 15.50 -30.22
C ILE A 593 15.91 14.93 -31.54
N ARG A 594 17.20 15.19 -31.80
CA ARG A 594 17.91 14.40 -32.81
C ARG A 594 18.18 13.04 -32.14
N PRO A 595 17.67 11.92 -32.71
CA PRO A 595 17.94 10.61 -32.16
C PRO A 595 19.45 10.39 -32.09
N VAL A 596 19.96 10.22 -30.87
CA VAL A 596 21.35 9.85 -30.66
C VAL A 596 21.44 8.34 -30.76
N HIS A 597 21.57 7.82 -31.97
CA HIS A 597 21.78 6.39 -32.19
C HIS A 597 23.17 6.00 -31.72
N LEU A 598 23.26 5.33 -30.57
CA LEU A 598 24.49 4.78 -30.04
C LEU A 598 24.62 3.33 -30.51
N THR A 599 25.77 2.98 -31.05
CA THR A 599 26.15 1.59 -31.32
C THR A 599 26.52 0.88 -30.02
N ASP A 600 26.50 -0.46 -30.00
CA ASP A 600 26.89 -1.27 -28.83
C ASP A 600 28.28 -0.88 -28.30
N ARG A 601 29.23 -0.58 -29.20
CA ARG A 601 30.58 -0.13 -28.85
C ARG A 601 30.59 1.25 -28.19
N GLU A 602 29.73 2.15 -28.62
CA GLU A 602 29.62 3.50 -28.06
C GLU A 602 28.93 3.46 -26.68
N ILE A 603 27.97 2.55 -26.48
CA ILE A 603 27.33 2.32 -25.19
C ILE A 603 28.34 1.80 -24.15
N VAL A 604 29.23 0.89 -24.56
CA VAL A 604 30.31 0.37 -23.69
C VAL A 604 31.38 1.44 -23.41
N LEU A 605 31.66 2.31 -24.39
CA LEU A 605 32.73 3.35 -24.28
C LEU A 605 32.33 4.50 -23.34
N LEU A 606 31.08 4.92 -23.36
CA LEU A 606 30.59 6.08 -22.60
C LEU A 606 30.85 5.99 -21.08
N PRO A 607 30.52 4.86 -20.38
CA PRO A 607 30.83 4.72 -18.95
C PRO A 607 32.33 4.76 -18.63
N LEU A 608 33.18 4.24 -19.50
CA LEU A 608 34.64 4.29 -19.33
C LEU A 608 35.16 5.72 -19.44
N LEU A 609 34.59 6.52 -20.35
CA LEU A 609 34.87 7.95 -20.44
C LEU A 609 34.42 8.68 -19.16
N ALA A 610 33.31 8.28 -18.53
CA ALA A 610 32.84 8.93 -17.31
C ALA A 610 33.69 8.61 -16.07
N ARG A 611 34.43 7.50 -16.06
CA ARG A 611 35.35 7.10 -14.97
C ARG A 611 36.71 7.82 -15.01
N ASP A 612 36.86 8.85 -15.83
CA ASP A 612 38.14 9.61 -16.03
C ASP A 612 39.32 8.76 -16.55
N GLU A 613 39.05 7.57 -17.09
CA GLU A 613 40.07 6.74 -17.73
C GLU A 613 40.67 7.45 -18.92
N SER A 614 41.97 7.38 -19.07
CA SER A 614 42.67 7.95 -20.25
C SER A 614 42.38 7.13 -21.52
N VAL A 615 42.41 7.77 -22.68
CA VAL A 615 42.18 7.07 -23.97
C VAL A 615 43.07 5.84 -24.16
N PRO A 616 44.38 5.83 -23.75
CA PRO A 616 45.19 4.61 -23.79
C PRO A 616 44.72 3.49 -22.84
N GLU A 617 44.21 3.85 -21.68
CA GLU A 617 43.68 2.88 -20.72
C GLU A 617 42.38 2.22 -21.25
N ILE A 618 41.47 3.03 -21.75
CA ILE A 618 40.26 2.58 -22.42
C ILE A 618 40.59 1.66 -23.61
N ALA A 619 41.55 2.06 -24.45
CA ALA A 619 41.98 1.26 -25.59
C ALA A 619 42.50 -0.13 -25.16
N ARG A 620 43.23 -0.16 -24.04
CA ARG A 620 43.74 -1.40 -23.45
C ARG A 620 42.61 -2.26 -22.86
N SER A 621 41.66 -1.66 -22.14
CA SER A 621 40.54 -2.37 -21.56
C SER A 621 39.60 -2.96 -22.62
N LEU A 622 39.38 -2.24 -23.73
CA LEU A 622 38.53 -2.66 -24.85
C LEU A 622 39.27 -3.51 -25.90
N GLN A 623 40.59 -3.76 -25.73
CA GLN A 623 41.45 -4.48 -26.67
C GLN A 623 41.43 -3.91 -28.10
N VAL A 624 41.37 -2.59 -28.23
CA VAL A 624 41.39 -1.86 -29.52
C VAL A 624 42.55 -0.86 -29.61
N SER A 625 42.82 -0.31 -30.80
CA SER A 625 43.84 0.70 -30.95
C SER A 625 43.41 2.03 -30.31
N VAL A 626 44.40 2.81 -29.81
CA VAL A 626 44.18 4.18 -29.30
C VAL A 626 43.48 5.05 -30.35
N ASN A 627 43.83 4.88 -31.63
CA ASN A 627 43.21 5.62 -32.74
C ASN A 627 41.73 5.24 -32.93
N THR A 628 41.36 3.96 -32.70
CA THR A 628 39.97 3.52 -32.73
C THR A 628 39.15 4.20 -31.65
N VAL A 629 39.66 4.27 -30.41
CA VAL A 629 38.96 4.96 -29.30
C VAL A 629 38.86 6.46 -29.59
N ARG A 630 39.92 7.11 -30.08
CA ARG A 630 39.85 8.54 -30.45
C ARG A 630 38.78 8.81 -31.51
N LYS A 631 38.70 7.97 -32.54
CA LYS A 631 37.67 8.09 -33.58
C LYS A 631 36.26 7.90 -33.01
N GLN A 632 36.08 6.92 -32.16
CA GLN A 632 34.79 6.71 -31.49
C GLN A 632 34.38 7.87 -30.56
N VAL A 633 35.33 8.43 -29.79
CA VAL A 633 35.10 9.63 -28.97
C VAL A 633 34.75 10.84 -29.84
N ALA A 634 35.41 11.04 -31.00
CA ALA A 634 35.05 12.08 -31.92
C ALA A 634 33.64 11.93 -32.48
N THR A 635 33.26 10.70 -32.88
CA THR A 635 31.90 10.37 -33.35
C THR A 635 30.85 10.60 -32.23
N LEU A 636 31.15 10.21 -30.99
CA LEU A 636 30.28 10.49 -29.84
C LEU A 636 30.12 12.00 -29.60
N ARG A 637 31.22 12.77 -29.67
CA ARG A 637 31.15 14.22 -29.51
C ARG A 637 30.29 14.86 -30.60
N GLU A 638 30.38 14.41 -31.82
CA GLU A 638 29.54 14.85 -32.93
C GLU A 638 28.07 14.49 -32.71
N LYS A 639 27.78 13.21 -32.31
CA LYS A 639 26.43 12.74 -32.02
C LYS A 639 25.75 13.52 -30.88
N PHE A 640 26.47 13.81 -29.81
CA PHE A 640 26.00 14.60 -28.68
C PHE A 640 26.19 16.12 -28.87
N GLN A 641 26.73 16.56 -30.02
CA GLN A 641 27.07 17.97 -30.27
C GLN A 641 27.90 18.59 -29.13
N ALA A 642 28.85 17.83 -28.61
CA ALA A 642 29.69 18.22 -27.49
C ALA A 642 31.08 18.68 -27.98
N GLU A 643 31.57 19.83 -27.49
CA GLU A 643 32.89 20.34 -27.84
C GLU A 643 33.99 19.72 -26.99
N THR A 644 33.67 19.32 -25.75
CA THR A 644 34.62 18.76 -24.80
C THR A 644 34.20 17.40 -24.28
N ARG A 645 35.15 16.62 -23.72
CA ARG A 645 34.83 15.34 -23.02
C ARG A 645 33.89 15.58 -21.85
N ALA A 646 34.14 16.62 -21.05
CA ALA A 646 33.28 16.94 -19.91
C ALA A 646 31.85 17.30 -20.33
N GLU A 647 31.70 18.00 -21.44
CA GLU A 647 30.39 18.31 -22.01
C GLU A 647 29.72 17.07 -22.59
N LEU A 648 30.48 16.20 -23.29
CA LEU A 648 30.00 14.91 -23.76
C LEU A 648 29.44 14.07 -22.60
N ILE A 649 30.19 13.92 -21.51
CA ILE A 649 29.79 13.19 -20.33
C ILE A 649 28.52 13.79 -19.70
N ARG A 650 28.49 15.12 -19.52
CA ARG A 650 27.35 15.84 -18.97
C ARG A 650 26.10 15.67 -19.84
N LYS A 651 26.22 15.77 -21.16
CA LYS A 651 25.13 15.52 -22.10
C LYS A 651 24.73 14.05 -22.09
N ALA A 652 25.67 13.11 -22.09
CA ALA A 652 25.36 11.68 -22.00
C ALA A 652 24.63 11.32 -20.71
N ILE A 653 24.94 11.93 -19.57
CA ILE A 653 24.19 11.81 -18.32
C ILE A 653 22.80 12.43 -18.46
N SER A 654 22.67 13.62 -19.03
CA SER A 654 21.37 14.28 -19.23
C SER A 654 20.47 13.53 -20.18
N TYR A 655 21.03 12.82 -21.16
CA TYR A 655 20.30 11.92 -22.07
C TYR A 655 20.11 10.51 -21.47
N GLY A 656 20.55 10.25 -20.23
CA GLY A 656 20.44 8.94 -19.58
C GLY A 656 21.25 7.83 -20.27
N ALA A 657 22.23 8.20 -21.09
CA ALA A 657 23.12 7.24 -21.76
C ALA A 657 24.22 6.69 -20.82
N ILE A 658 24.47 7.36 -19.70
CA ILE A 658 25.34 6.94 -18.59
C ILE A 658 24.66 7.28 -17.25
N HIS A 659 24.96 6.48 -16.22
CA HIS A 659 24.47 6.64 -14.86
C HIS A 659 25.57 6.97 -13.88
#